data_ec1d0634aa3141e873c24eedeca98b2b
#
_entry.id   ec1d0634aa3141e873c24eedeca98b2b
#
_cell.length_a   1.000
_cell.length_b   1.000
_cell.length_c   1.000
_cell.angle_alpha   90.00
_cell.angle_beta   90.00
_cell.angle_gamma   90.00
#
_symmetry.space_group_name_H-M   'P 1'
#
loop_
_entity.id
_entity.type
_entity.pdbx_description
1 polymer ?
#
loop_
_entity_poly.entity_id
_entity_poly.type
_entity_poly.pdbx_seq_one_letter_code
_entity_poly.pdbx_strand_id
1 'polypeptide(L)'
;APLEARALAYKEALSLLISQRRPSYYLEHLDDLEELTDAHLRVLAGAGIIPASLRDAALAQSLKQQAQHVKAPPAPVERKGTNAVRVNLAAMLGVPRMYDLDRLDLTASSTLDAPLQRDVSSELRKLRDPARAKAAGLVGDKMLERGDPGGVTYSFTLFERAAGTNRVLVQADTFDQPFDINEGVKLDLGSTAKLRTLVTYLQIVAELQKRYADQPVAALRKVNIPVQNPIERWAVDYLAHTQDRSLAAMLDASMERKYSGNAGEWFATGGGMQSFENFEKWEGTQNFTVREGLKHSVNLVFVRIMRDISRYFQHQLPNAGAEALTNPDSPQRQVYLQRFADREGKLFMGRFYTKYKGKTDREREAILVQSTRATPVRLATIYRSIDPEAGPGKLAAFIRSYLPGAKLDEAELTNLYEKYSVQRFDLADRGYIARLHPLELWLVAYLRTHPQATLTQVNEASADERLSVYKWLLQSHRKAAQDKRIKQMLEIEAFQSIHQAWKRLGYPFESLVPSYGTAIGASADRPAALAELMGILSNDGLRMPTVRVDRLHFAAKTPYEVSLCRAPAEGERVLPPEIPQLVKTVLAEVVDGGTAKRVANTFVLPDGAPLPVGGKTGTGDNRFKTFSRGGGLISERVVSRSGAFVFYLGDRYFGTVVAYVAGPEAAKYKFTSALTTQVLKVLAPTLMRHLGKFDAAAAVPCAQARATSQPGLD
;
A
#
# COMPACT_ATOMS: atom_id res chain seq x y z
N ALA A 1 -52.98 -38.72 7.38
CA ALA A 1 -52.04 -39.03 8.49
C ALA A 1 -52.83 -39.21 9.78
N PRO A 2 -52.43 -40.09 10.69
CA PRO A 2 -53.05 -40.24 12.04
C PRO A 2 -53.07 -38.90 12.77
N LEU A 3 -54.05 -38.74 13.67
CA LEU A 3 -54.20 -37.47 14.40
C LEU A 3 -52.94 -37.06 15.14
N GLU A 4 -52.26 -38.02 15.79
CA GLU A 4 -51.03 -37.80 16.54
C GLU A 4 -49.90 -37.26 15.67
N ALA A 5 -49.70 -37.82 14.46
CA ALA A 5 -48.70 -37.35 13.52
C ALA A 5 -48.97 -35.91 13.00
N ARG A 6 -50.26 -35.59 12.77
CA ARG A 6 -50.69 -34.24 12.41
C ARG A 6 -50.49 -33.25 13.55
N ALA A 7 -50.78 -33.69 14.76
CA ALA A 7 -50.66 -32.90 15.99
C ALA A 7 -49.19 -32.57 16.29
N LEU A 8 -48.31 -33.55 16.18
CA LEU A 8 -46.85 -33.33 16.32
C LEU A 8 -46.33 -32.34 15.28
N ALA A 9 -46.62 -32.59 14.00
CA ALA A 9 -46.20 -31.70 12.92
C ALA A 9 -46.71 -30.26 13.05
N TYR A 10 -47.98 -30.13 13.55
CA TYR A 10 -48.55 -28.81 13.82
C TYR A 10 -47.87 -28.11 14.99
N LYS A 11 -47.57 -28.79 16.10
CA LYS A 11 -46.83 -28.26 17.25
C LYS A 11 -45.42 -27.84 16.86
N GLU A 12 -44.71 -28.67 16.10
CA GLU A 12 -43.37 -28.36 15.61
C GLU A 12 -43.38 -27.12 14.67
N ALA A 13 -44.29 -27.06 13.70
CA ALA A 13 -44.42 -25.91 12.80
C ALA A 13 -44.73 -24.60 13.55
N LEU A 14 -45.66 -24.68 14.53
CA LEU A 14 -46.02 -23.54 15.37
C LEU A 14 -44.82 -23.08 16.22
N SER A 15 -44.07 -24.01 16.83
CA SER A 15 -42.90 -23.71 17.62
C SER A 15 -41.79 -23.00 16.78
N LEU A 16 -41.59 -23.40 15.53
CA LEU A 16 -40.68 -22.74 14.60
C LEU A 16 -41.08 -21.28 14.32
N LEU A 17 -42.36 -21.02 14.11
CA LEU A 17 -42.89 -19.66 13.93
C LEU A 17 -42.69 -18.79 15.18
N ILE A 18 -42.96 -19.35 16.36
CA ILE A 18 -42.80 -18.66 17.65
C ILE A 18 -41.33 -18.40 17.94
N SER A 19 -40.42 -19.33 17.64
CA SER A 19 -39.01 -19.26 17.92
C SER A 19 -38.29 -18.12 17.13
N GLN A 20 -38.83 -17.69 15.96
CA GLN A 20 -38.29 -16.61 15.17
C GLN A 20 -38.13 -15.30 15.97
N ARG A 21 -38.90 -15.12 17.00
CA ARG A 21 -38.87 -13.91 17.84
C ARG A 21 -37.58 -13.81 18.69
N ARG A 22 -37.03 -14.95 19.16
CA ARG A 22 -35.81 -15.05 19.99
C ARG A 22 -35.10 -16.39 19.73
N PRO A 23 -34.59 -16.64 18.53
CA PRO A 23 -34.16 -17.97 18.12
C PRO A 23 -33.03 -18.54 18.99
N SER A 24 -32.01 -17.75 19.32
CA SER A 24 -30.91 -18.21 20.18
C SER A 24 -31.36 -18.58 21.58
N TYR A 25 -32.30 -17.81 22.15
CA TYR A 25 -32.82 -18.07 23.47
C TYR A 25 -33.61 -19.40 23.51
N TYR A 26 -34.51 -19.63 22.57
CA TYR A 26 -35.32 -20.83 22.54
C TYR A 26 -34.57 -22.10 22.14
N LEU A 27 -33.43 -21.98 21.46
CA LEU A 27 -32.51 -23.11 21.21
C LEU A 27 -31.85 -23.60 22.52
N GLU A 28 -31.60 -22.69 23.45
CA GLU A 28 -31.01 -23.03 24.78
C GLU A 28 -32.07 -23.37 25.83
N HIS A 29 -33.33 -22.91 25.65
CA HIS A 29 -34.44 -23.05 26.59
C HIS A 29 -35.67 -23.65 25.90
N LEU A 30 -35.55 -24.94 25.54
CA LEU A 30 -36.60 -25.63 24.79
C LEU A 30 -37.92 -25.75 25.58
N ASP A 31 -37.84 -25.88 26.90
CA ASP A 31 -39.01 -25.98 27.80
C ASP A 31 -39.83 -24.68 27.74
N ASP A 32 -39.20 -23.51 27.74
CA ASP A 32 -39.88 -22.22 27.59
C ASP A 32 -40.57 -22.09 26.23
N LEU A 33 -39.92 -22.61 25.15
CA LEU A 33 -40.54 -22.66 23.82
C LEU A 33 -41.75 -23.57 23.79
N GLU A 34 -41.67 -24.73 24.44
CA GLU A 34 -42.79 -25.69 24.54
C GLU A 34 -43.98 -25.09 25.29
N GLU A 35 -43.72 -24.47 26.46
CA GLU A 35 -44.74 -23.81 27.26
C GLU A 35 -45.47 -22.70 26.46
N LEU A 36 -44.69 -21.85 25.78
CA LEU A 36 -45.25 -20.78 24.96
C LEU A 36 -46.01 -21.32 23.73
N THR A 37 -45.53 -22.40 23.10
CA THR A 37 -46.23 -23.08 22.01
C THR A 37 -47.55 -23.66 22.47
N ASP A 38 -47.59 -24.30 23.65
CA ASP A 38 -48.78 -24.84 24.26
C ASP A 38 -49.81 -23.76 24.60
N ALA A 39 -49.36 -22.60 25.07
CA ALA A 39 -50.23 -21.44 25.29
C ALA A 39 -50.88 -20.98 23.97
N HIS A 40 -50.13 -20.92 22.88
CA HIS A 40 -50.65 -20.55 21.56
C HIS A 40 -51.63 -21.60 21.01
N LEU A 41 -51.37 -22.90 21.21
CA LEU A 41 -52.33 -23.96 20.83
C LEU A 41 -53.70 -23.78 21.50
N ARG A 42 -53.70 -23.41 22.80
CA ARG A 42 -54.93 -23.11 23.54
C ARG A 42 -55.66 -21.89 22.98
N VAL A 43 -54.92 -20.83 22.65
CA VAL A 43 -55.49 -19.61 22.04
C VAL A 43 -56.10 -19.92 20.67
N LEU A 44 -55.38 -20.66 19.81
CA LEU A 44 -55.85 -21.03 18.47
C LEU A 44 -57.10 -21.89 18.52
N ALA A 45 -57.19 -22.82 19.46
CA ALA A 45 -58.38 -23.60 19.66
C ALA A 45 -59.55 -22.77 20.23
N GLY A 46 -59.30 -21.87 21.18
CA GLY A 46 -60.31 -20.93 21.71
C GLY A 46 -60.90 -20.00 20.67
N ALA A 47 -60.04 -19.60 19.68
CA ALA A 47 -60.45 -18.80 18.52
C ALA A 47 -61.13 -19.60 17.40
N GLY A 48 -61.30 -20.92 17.56
CA GLY A 48 -61.93 -21.79 16.56
C GLY A 48 -61.06 -22.03 15.29
N ILE A 49 -59.78 -21.68 15.33
CA ILE A 49 -58.84 -21.85 14.18
C ILE A 49 -58.44 -23.32 14.03
N ILE A 50 -58.28 -24.03 15.13
CA ILE A 50 -57.99 -25.46 15.15
C ILE A 50 -59.04 -26.21 15.96
N PRO A 51 -59.39 -27.48 15.63
CA PRO A 51 -60.26 -28.31 16.41
C PRO A 51 -59.70 -28.64 17.81
N ALA A 52 -60.57 -28.76 18.86
CA ALA A 52 -60.13 -29.11 20.18
C ALA A 52 -59.37 -30.45 20.23
N SER A 53 -59.76 -31.42 19.40
CA SER A 53 -59.10 -32.72 19.29
C SER A 53 -57.69 -32.63 18.80
N LEU A 54 -57.37 -31.68 17.88
CA LEU A 54 -55.98 -31.40 17.38
C LEU A 54 -55.14 -30.71 18.46
N ARG A 55 -55.75 -29.74 19.18
CA ARG A 55 -55.09 -29.09 20.32
C ARG A 55 -54.68 -30.11 21.37
N ASP A 56 -55.63 -30.96 21.82
CA ASP A 56 -55.38 -31.92 22.90
C ASP A 56 -54.32 -32.95 22.50
N ALA A 57 -54.39 -33.45 21.28
CA ALA A 57 -53.35 -34.32 20.73
C ALA A 57 -52.00 -33.65 20.62
N ALA A 58 -51.94 -32.34 20.31
CA ALA A 58 -50.70 -31.59 20.23
C ALA A 58 -50.09 -31.26 21.60
N LEU A 59 -50.94 -30.95 22.59
CA LEU A 59 -50.51 -30.75 23.97
C LEU A 59 -49.92 -32.03 24.61
N ALA A 60 -50.33 -33.21 24.14
CA ALA A 60 -49.76 -34.48 24.56
C ALA A 60 -48.43 -34.84 23.95
N GLN A 61 -47.95 -34.06 22.94
CA GLN A 61 -46.65 -34.25 22.32
C GLN A 61 -45.61 -33.33 22.96
N SER A 62 -44.36 -33.81 23.10
CA SER A 62 -43.23 -32.97 23.51
C SER A 62 -42.37 -32.58 22.34
N LEU A 63 -41.88 -31.34 22.34
CA LEU A 63 -40.91 -30.87 21.39
C LEU A 63 -39.57 -31.57 21.63
N LYS A 64 -38.93 -32.05 20.57
CA LYS A 64 -37.63 -32.72 20.63
C LYS A 64 -36.66 -31.95 19.76
N GLN A 65 -35.65 -31.40 20.37
CA GLN A 65 -34.53 -30.86 19.63
C GLN A 65 -33.68 -32.01 19.09
N GLN A 66 -33.63 -32.18 17.78
CA GLN A 66 -32.59 -33.00 17.18
C GLN A 66 -31.25 -32.25 17.36
N ALA A 67 -30.34 -32.88 18.12
CA ALA A 67 -28.95 -32.41 18.15
C ALA A 67 -28.33 -32.57 16.74
N GLN A 68 -28.62 -31.64 15.84
CA GLN A 68 -27.77 -31.51 14.70
C GLN A 68 -26.43 -31.03 15.25
N HIS A 69 -25.39 -31.82 15.06
CA HIS A 69 -24.04 -31.32 15.09
C HIS A 69 -23.94 -30.32 13.96
N VAL A 70 -24.36 -29.06 14.21
CA VAL A 70 -24.03 -27.95 13.35
C VAL A 70 -22.50 -27.90 13.37
N LYS A 71 -21.87 -28.42 12.33
CA LYS A 71 -20.43 -28.28 12.15
C LYS A 71 -20.12 -26.82 12.38
N ALA A 72 -19.32 -26.51 13.40
CA ALA A 72 -18.88 -25.15 13.63
C ALA A 72 -18.40 -24.55 12.29
N PRO A 73 -18.83 -23.33 11.96
CA PRO A 73 -18.41 -22.75 10.70
C PRO A 73 -16.87 -22.77 10.63
N PRO A 74 -16.28 -23.15 9.48
CA PRO A 74 -14.84 -23.24 9.36
C PRO A 74 -14.20 -21.91 9.77
N ALA A 75 -13.04 -21.97 10.41
CA ALA A 75 -12.31 -20.79 10.86
C ALA A 75 -12.06 -19.79 9.71
N PRO A 76 -11.94 -18.48 9.96
CA PRO A 76 -11.68 -17.48 8.92
C PRO A 76 -10.49 -17.83 8.04
N VAL A 77 -9.41 -18.36 8.61
CA VAL A 77 -8.22 -18.80 7.90
C VAL A 77 -8.50 -19.92 6.88
N GLU A 78 -9.51 -20.75 7.08
CA GLU A 78 -9.89 -21.82 6.16
C GLU A 78 -10.72 -21.31 4.96
N ARG A 79 -11.30 -20.13 5.09
CA ARG A 79 -12.18 -19.51 4.09
C ARG A 79 -11.54 -18.36 3.31
N LYS A 80 -10.22 -18.12 3.48
CA LYS A 80 -9.53 -16.98 2.84
C LYS A 80 -9.76 -16.90 1.34
N GLY A 81 -9.44 -17.97 0.62
CA GLY A 81 -9.64 -18.03 -0.84
C GLY A 81 -11.11 -17.82 -1.22
N THR A 82 -12.04 -18.51 -0.55
CA THR A 82 -13.47 -18.37 -0.81
C THR A 82 -13.97 -16.96 -0.52
N ASN A 83 -13.53 -16.35 0.58
CA ASN A 83 -13.90 -14.98 0.92
C ASN A 83 -13.38 -13.98 -0.12
N ALA A 84 -12.15 -14.15 -0.60
CA ALA A 84 -11.59 -13.32 -1.67
C ALA A 84 -12.43 -13.43 -2.96
N VAL A 85 -12.85 -14.64 -3.33
CA VAL A 85 -13.77 -14.87 -4.47
C VAL A 85 -15.11 -14.17 -4.24
N ARG A 86 -15.71 -14.29 -3.05
CA ARG A 86 -17.00 -13.66 -2.73
C ARG A 86 -16.94 -12.13 -2.79
N VAL A 87 -15.89 -11.52 -2.23
CA VAL A 87 -15.67 -10.06 -2.30
C VAL A 87 -15.54 -9.60 -3.75
N ASN A 88 -14.76 -10.34 -4.55
CA ASN A 88 -14.59 -10.03 -5.97
C ASN A 88 -15.90 -10.19 -6.74
N LEU A 89 -16.67 -11.23 -6.45
CA LEU A 89 -17.98 -11.50 -7.07
C LEU A 89 -18.98 -10.39 -6.73
N ALA A 90 -19.07 -9.97 -5.46
CA ALA A 90 -19.93 -8.88 -5.04
C ALA A 90 -19.57 -7.56 -5.76
N ALA A 91 -18.28 -7.23 -5.85
CA ALA A 91 -17.81 -6.07 -6.59
C ALA A 91 -18.14 -6.14 -8.09
N MET A 92 -17.94 -7.31 -8.72
CA MET A 92 -18.24 -7.55 -10.14
C MET A 92 -19.73 -7.40 -10.46
N LEU A 93 -20.61 -7.83 -9.54
CA LEU A 93 -22.07 -7.74 -9.69
C LEU A 93 -22.65 -6.41 -9.21
N GLY A 94 -21.83 -5.51 -8.64
CA GLY A 94 -22.30 -4.25 -8.05
C GLY A 94 -23.15 -4.43 -6.79
N VAL A 95 -23.00 -5.56 -6.09
CA VAL A 95 -23.77 -5.90 -4.89
C VAL A 95 -23.05 -5.33 -3.65
N PRO A 96 -23.67 -4.38 -2.92
CA PRO A 96 -22.98 -3.64 -1.84
C PRO A 96 -22.82 -4.42 -0.53
N ARG A 97 -23.66 -5.45 -0.30
CA ARG A 97 -23.65 -6.24 0.93
C ARG A 97 -23.54 -7.74 0.65
N MET A 98 -22.73 -8.44 1.43
CA MET A 98 -22.58 -9.90 1.29
C MET A 98 -23.90 -10.67 1.48
N TYR A 99 -24.80 -10.16 2.34
CA TYR A 99 -26.13 -10.72 2.52
C TYR A 99 -26.95 -10.70 1.23
N ASP A 100 -26.85 -9.66 0.43
CA ASP A 100 -27.56 -9.57 -0.85
C ASP A 100 -26.96 -10.54 -1.88
N LEU A 101 -25.65 -10.77 -1.85
CA LEU A 101 -24.99 -11.79 -2.66
C LEU A 101 -25.50 -13.20 -2.32
N ASP A 102 -25.67 -13.50 -1.02
CA ASP A 102 -26.13 -14.82 -0.54
C ASP A 102 -27.60 -15.12 -0.89
N ARG A 103 -28.37 -14.09 -1.27
CA ARG A 103 -29.77 -14.24 -1.72
C ARG A 103 -29.94 -14.46 -3.21
N LEU A 104 -28.87 -14.34 -3.97
CA LEU A 104 -28.93 -14.61 -5.41
C LEU A 104 -29.00 -16.12 -5.66
N ASP A 105 -29.92 -16.54 -6.55
CA ASP A 105 -29.91 -17.89 -7.10
C ASP A 105 -28.76 -17.99 -8.12
N LEU A 106 -27.54 -18.12 -7.61
CA LEU A 106 -26.30 -18.04 -8.36
C LEU A 106 -25.32 -19.11 -7.91
N THR A 107 -24.84 -19.88 -8.87
CA THR A 107 -23.64 -20.71 -8.74
C THR A 107 -22.47 -20.04 -9.48
N ALA A 108 -21.37 -19.79 -8.79
CA ALA A 108 -20.17 -19.22 -9.37
C ALA A 108 -19.03 -20.26 -9.38
N SER A 109 -18.43 -20.48 -10.57
CA SER A 109 -17.25 -21.32 -10.70
C SER A 109 -15.99 -20.48 -10.51
N SER A 110 -15.22 -20.79 -9.47
CA SER A 110 -13.99 -20.10 -9.11
C SER A 110 -12.80 -20.67 -9.88
N THR A 111 -11.76 -19.84 -10.08
CA THR A 111 -10.46 -20.28 -10.64
C THR A 111 -9.58 -20.97 -9.61
N LEU A 112 -9.92 -20.90 -8.32
CA LEU A 112 -9.16 -21.53 -7.26
C LEU A 112 -9.08 -23.05 -7.46
N ASP A 113 -7.88 -23.59 -7.41
CA ASP A 113 -7.66 -25.03 -7.32
C ASP A 113 -7.90 -25.47 -5.86
N ALA A 114 -9.09 -26.02 -5.60
CA ALA A 114 -9.52 -26.33 -4.24
C ALA A 114 -8.64 -27.36 -3.51
N PRO A 115 -8.13 -28.45 -4.14
CA PRO A 115 -7.14 -29.35 -3.55
C PRO A 115 -5.84 -28.61 -3.21
N LEU A 116 -5.25 -27.88 -4.16
CA LEU A 116 -4.00 -27.15 -3.96
C LEU A 116 -4.16 -26.05 -2.89
N GLN A 117 -5.27 -25.30 -2.91
CA GLN A 117 -5.59 -24.29 -1.90
C GLN A 117 -5.60 -24.88 -0.48
N ARG A 118 -6.22 -26.06 -0.29
CA ARG A 118 -6.28 -26.73 1.01
C ARG A 118 -4.91 -27.21 1.45
N ASP A 119 -4.15 -27.86 0.56
CA ASP A 119 -2.84 -28.41 0.87
C ASP A 119 -1.85 -27.30 1.24
N VAL A 120 -1.81 -26.20 0.45
CA VAL A 120 -0.97 -25.03 0.75
C VAL A 120 -1.38 -24.39 2.07
N SER A 121 -2.67 -24.18 2.31
CA SER A 121 -3.15 -23.59 3.56
C SER A 121 -2.79 -24.46 4.77
N SER A 122 -2.87 -25.78 4.62
CA SER A 122 -2.47 -26.74 5.66
C SER A 122 -0.97 -26.68 5.94
N GLU A 123 -0.13 -26.70 4.91
CA GLU A 123 1.33 -26.62 5.09
C GLU A 123 1.74 -25.30 5.75
N LEU A 124 1.20 -24.14 5.30
CA LEU A 124 1.50 -22.84 5.92
C LEU A 124 1.12 -22.80 7.41
N ARG A 125 0.00 -23.41 7.79
CA ARG A 125 -0.41 -23.50 9.21
C ARG A 125 0.54 -24.35 10.04
N LYS A 126 0.99 -25.50 9.49
CA LYS A 126 1.97 -26.38 10.16
C LYS A 126 3.29 -25.67 10.44
N LEU A 127 3.71 -24.72 9.60
CA LEU A 127 4.94 -23.95 9.79
C LEU A 127 4.89 -22.99 10.99
N ARG A 128 3.73 -22.77 11.59
CA ARG A 128 3.59 -22.02 12.83
C ARG A 128 3.90 -22.85 14.09
N ASP A 129 3.93 -24.16 13.98
CA ASP A 129 4.39 -25.03 15.05
C ASP A 129 5.94 -24.98 15.15
N PRO A 130 6.51 -24.71 16.35
CA PRO A 130 7.96 -24.55 16.51
C PRO A 130 8.79 -25.79 16.09
N ALA A 131 8.29 -27.00 16.36
CA ALA A 131 9.00 -28.23 16.00
C ALA A 131 9.01 -28.42 14.47
N ARG A 132 7.87 -28.19 13.82
CA ARG A 132 7.74 -28.24 12.36
C ARG A 132 8.56 -27.14 11.68
N ALA A 133 8.53 -25.90 12.20
CA ALA A 133 9.32 -24.79 11.68
C ALA A 133 10.82 -25.12 11.72
N LYS A 134 11.30 -25.70 12.81
CA LYS A 134 12.69 -26.13 12.95
C LYS A 134 13.02 -27.27 11.97
N ALA A 135 12.18 -28.29 11.88
CA ALA A 135 12.37 -29.41 10.96
C ALA A 135 12.35 -28.97 9.48
N ALA A 136 11.53 -27.95 9.15
CA ALA A 136 11.46 -27.35 7.83
C ALA A 136 12.60 -26.35 7.52
N GLY A 137 13.54 -26.14 8.45
CA GLY A 137 14.68 -25.24 8.28
C GLY A 137 14.32 -23.75 8.28
N LEU A 138 13.21 -23.37 8.93
CA LEU A 138 12.79 -21.97 9.04
C LEU A 138 13.42 -21.22 10.22
N VAL A 139 14.15 -21.92 11.09
CA VAL A 139 14.82 -21.35 12.27
C VAL A 139 16.33 -21.37 12.07
N GLY A 140 17.01 -20.25 12.33
CA GLY A 140 18.47 -20.12 12.23
C GLY A 140 18.92 -18.85 11.54
N ASP A 141 20.18 -18.79 11.13
CA ASP A 141 20.80 -17.60 10.52
C ASP A 141 20.05 -17.12 9.27
N LYS A 142 19.78 -15.82 9.22
CA LYS A 142 18.97 -15.12 8.17
C LYS A 142 17.52 -15.62 8.03
N MET A 143 17.16 -16.73 8.69
CA MET A 143 15.79 -17.23 8.86
C MET A 143 15.13 -16.58 10.06
N LEU A 144 14.28 -17.29 10.78
CA LEU A 144 13.78 -16.85 12.07
C LEU A 144 14.88 -17.04 13.12
N GLU A 145 15.74 -16.02 13.26
CA GLU A 145 16.84 -16.03 14.23
C GLU A 145 16.32 -15.77 15.65
N ARG A 146 15.22 -15.02 15.75
CA ARG A 146 14.58 -14.68 17.01
C ARG A 146 13.07 -14.49 16.78
N GLY A 147 12.27 -14.91 17.73
CA GLY A 147 10.81 -14.86 17.73
C GLY A 147 10.16 -16.23 17.68
N ASP A 148 8.90 -16.30 18.07
CA ASP A 148 8.09 -17.51 18.01
C ASP A 148 7.53 -17.74 16.60
N PRO A 149 7.73 -18.90 15.95
CA PRO A 149 7.09 -19.24 14.69
C PRO A 149 5.58 -19.07 14.69
N GLY A 150 4.91 -19.32 15.81
CA GLY A 150 3.45 -19.15 15.97
C GLY A 150 2.95 -17.72 15.77
N GLY A 151 3.79 -16.71 16.00
CA GLY A 151 3.45 -15.30 15.79
C GLY A 151 3.73 -14.79 14.38
N VAL A 152 4.35 -15.60 13.51
CA VAL A 152 4.58 -15.20 12.10
C VAL A 152 3.35 -15.51 11.26
N THR A 153 2.85 -14.51 10.58
CA THR A 153 1.82 -14.68 9.55
C THR A 153 2.48 -14.96 8.21
N TYR A 154 2.21 -16.15 7.66
CA TYR A 154 2.63 -16.52 6.30
C TYR A 154 1.50 -16.27 5.32
N SER A 155 1.84 -15.80 4.12
CA SER A 155 0.93 -15.61 3.00
C SER A 155 1.53 -16.19 1.74
N PHE A 156 0.66 -16.77 0.90
CA PHE A 156 1.02 -17.35 -0.39
C PHE A 156 -0.05 -17.05 -1.41
N THR A 157 0.37 -16.55 -2.59
CA THR A 157 -0.50 -16.42 -3.76
C THR A 157 0.14 -17.14 -4.93
N LEU A 158 -0.69 -17.82 -5.73
CA LEU A 158 -0.27 -18.45 -6.98
C LEU A 158 -1.26 -18.10 -8.08
N PHE A 159 -0.70 -17.66 -9.19
CA PHE A 159 -1.43 -17.32 -10.40
C PHE A 159 -0.99 -18.21 -11.56
N GLU A 160 -1.91 -18.48 -12.48
CA GLU A 160 -1.68 -19.19 -13.70
C GLU A 160 -1.89 -18.26 -14.88
N ARG A 161 -0.91 -18.19 -15.78
CA ARG A 161 -1.03 -17.56 -17.07
C ARG A 161 -1.99 -18.39 -17.95
N ALA A 162 -3.07 -17.79 -18.40
CA ALA A 162 -4.02 -18.42 -19.31
C ALA A 162 -4.27 -17.50 -20.50
N ALA A 163 -4.86 -18.04 -21.58
CA ALA A 163 -5.18 -17.26 -22.76
C ALA A 163 -6.09 -16.06 -22.40
N GLY A 164 -5.56 -14.83 -22.51
CA GLY A 164 -6.28 -13.59 -22.24
C GLY A 164 -6.57 -13.30 -20.77
N THR A 165 -6.00 -14.04 -19.80
CA THR A 165 -6.23 -13.80 -18.36
C THR A 165 -5.08 -14.32 -17.49
N ASN A 166 -5.00 -13.81 -16.24
CA ASN A 166 -4.24 -14.42 -15.16
C ASN A 166 -5.23 -15.00 -14.15
N ARG A 167 -5.26 -16.32 -14.00
CA ARG A 167 -6.18 -17.04 -13.10
C ARG A 167 -5.55 -17.19 -11.71
N VAL A 168 -6.28 -16.86 -10.66
CA VAL A 168 -5.84 -17.09 -9.28
C VAL A 168 -6.09 -18.55 -8.92
N LEU A 169 -5.03 -19.33 -8.69
CA LEU A 169 -5.15 -20.73 -8.27
C LEU A 169 -5.13 -20.88 -6.74
N VAL A 170 -4.30 -20.08 -6.06
CA VAL A 170 -4.17 -20.10 -4.60
C VAL A 170 -4.13 -18.68 -4.07
N GLN A 171 -4.91 -18.44 -3.03
CA GLN A 171 -4.87 -17.21 -2.23
C GLN A 171 -5.06 -17.60 -0.76
N ALA A 172 -3.95 -17.68 -0.03
CA ALA A 172 -3.90 -18.19 1.34
C ALA A 172 -3.08 -17.27 2.24
N ASP A 173 -3.50 -17.13 3.50
CA ASP A 173 -2.67 -16.61 4.58
C ASP A 173 -3.01 -17.31 5.91
N THR A 174 -2.11 -17.22 6.88
CA THR A 174 -2.29 -17.81 8.23
C THR A 174 -2.82 -16.80 9.25
N PHE A 175 -3.25 -15.62 8.83
CA PHE A 175 -3.84 -14.62 9.71
C PHE A 175 -5.28 -15.01 10.04
N ASP A 176 -5.54 -15.40 11.30
CA ASP A 176 -6.84 -15.92 11.71
C ASP A 176 -7.85 -14.79 11.99
N GLN A 177 -8.13 -13.98 10.98
CA GLN A 177 -9.14 -12.92 10.95
C GLN A 177 -9.80 -12.91 9.56
N PRO A 178 -10.99 -12.35 9.37
CA PRO A 178 -11.64 -12.25 8.06
C PRO A 178 -10.83 -11.49 7.00
N PHE A 179 -9.90 -10.64 7.45
CA PHE A 179 -9.08 -9.77 6.63
C PHE A 179 -8.01 -10.56 5.85
N ASP A 180 -7.86 -10.26 4.55
CA ASP A 180 -6.86 -10.86 3.66
C ASP A 180 -5.63 -9.95 3.51
N ILE A 181 -4.47 -10.41 3.96
CA ILE A 181 -3.23 -9.62 3.88
C ILE A 181 -2.70 -9.49 2.46
N ASN A 182 -3.11 -10.33 1.52
CA ASN A 182 -2.65 -10.26 0.14
C ASN A 182 -3.19 -9.04 -0.60
N GLU A 183 -4.42 -8.61 -0.28
CA GLU A 183 -5.12 -7.52 -0.97
C GLU A 183 -5.48 -6.34 -0.07
N GLY A 184 -5.58 -6.54 1.23
CA GLY A 184 -6.10 -5.53 2.16
C GLY A 184 -5.04 -4.61 2.78
N VAL A 185 -3.76 -4.97 2.77
CA VAL A 185 -2.72 -4.29 3.56
C VAL A 185 -1.74 -3.50 2.70
N LYS A 186 -1.26 -2.40 3.25
CA LYS A 186 -0.08 -1.67 2.78
C LYS A 186 1.13 -2.15 3.57
N LEU A 187 1.97 -3.00 2.94
CA LEU A 187 3.13 -3.61 3.59
C LEU A 187 4.44 -2.97 3.11
N ASP A 188 5.37 -2.74 4.04
CA ASP A 188 6.76 -2.53 3.68
C ASP A 188 7.34 -3.89 3.24
N LEU A 189 7.42 -4.10 1.94
CA LEU A 189 7.98 -5.30 1.31
C LEU A 189 9.44 -5.11 0.88
N GLY A 190 10.06 -4.03 1.36
CA GLY A 190 11.47 -3.73 1.21
C GLY A 190 11.95 -3.76 -0.23
N SER A 191 13.02 -4.48 -0.45
CA SER A 191 13.73 -4.57 -1.74
C SER A 191 12.93 -5.16 -2.92
N THR A 192 11.70 -5.63 -2.73
CA THR A 192 10.84 -5.99 -3.88
C THR A 192 10.52 -4.75 -4.75
N ALA A 193 10.54 -3.55 -4.18
CA ALA A 193 10.37 -2.29 -4.89
C ALA A 193 11.45 -2.05 -5.97
N LYS A 194 12.63 -2.70 -5.85
CA LYS A 194 13.68 -2.65 -6.87
C LYS A 194 13.21 -3.20 -8.22
N LEU A 195 12.27 -4.14 -8.22
CA LEU A 195 11.70 -4.67 -9.47
C LEU A 195 10.93 -3.57 -10.21
N ARG A 196 10.05 -2.81 -9.53
CA ARG A 196 9.34 -1.68 -10.15
C ARG A 196 10.32 -0.60 -10.62
N THR A 197 11.33 -0.31 -9.83
CA THR A 197 12.38 0.66 -10.16
C THR A 197 13.15 0.24 -11.41
N LEU A 198 13.56 -1.05 -11.50
CA LEU A 198 14.25 -1.59 -12.66
C LEU A 198 13.39 -1.49 -13.93
N VAL A 199 12.12 -1.94 -13.86
CA VAL A 199 11.21 -1.88 -15.00
C VAL A 199 11.03 -0.44 -15.47
N THR A 200 10.86 0.52 -14.54
CA THR A 200 10.76 1.96 -14.90
C THR A 200 12.03 2.48 -15.54
N TYR A 201 13.19 2.08 -15.04
CA TYR A 201 14.49 2.43 -15.64
C TYR A 201 14.59 1.90 -17.08
N LEU A 202 14.24 0.64 -17.31
CA LEU A 202 14.28 0.03 -18.64
C LEU A 202 13.22 0.63 -19.60
N GLN A 203 12.06 1.05 -19.08
CA GLN A 203 11.08 1.81 -19.88
C GLN A 203 11.65 3.14 -20.38
N ILE A 204 12.40 3.86 -19.52
CA ILE A 204 13.08 5.10 -19.92
C ILE A 204 14.13 4.81 -21.00
N VAL A 205 14.92 3.74 -20.84
CA VAL A 205 15.89 3.32 -21.86
C VAL A 205 15.23 3.01 -23.20
N ALA A 206 14.10 2.29 -23.17
CA ALA A 206 13.33 1.97 -24.37
C ALA A 206 12.74 3.24 -25.04
N GLU A 207 12.25 4.19 -24.25
CA GLU A 207 11.78 5.48 -24.76
C GLU A 207 12.89 6.28 -25.43
N LEU A 208 14.07 6.30 -24.83
CA LEU A 208 15.24 6.98 -25.36
C LEU A 208 15.77 6.30 -26.63
N GLN A 209 15.77 4.98 -26.66
CA GLN A 209 16.10 4.22 -27.88
C GLN A 209 15.17 4.62 -29.02
N LYS A 210 13.84 4.56 -28.79
CA LYS A 210 12.84 4.99 -29.77
C LYS A 210 13.03 6.43 -30.25
N ARG A 211 13.49 7.34 -29.38
CA ARG A 211 13.70 8.77 -29.69
C ARG A 211 14.93 9.02 -30.54
N TYR A 212 15.99 8.24 -30.33
CA TYR A 212 17.32 8.56 -30.85
C TYR A 212 17.94 7.51 -31.80
N ALA A 213 17.44 6.27 -31.86
CA ALA A 213 18.10 5.20 -32.60
C ALA A 213 18.25 5.47 -34.11
N ASP A 214 17.25 6.13 -34.70
CA ASP A 214 17.25 6.43 -36.15
C ASP A 214 18.03 7.70 -36.50
N GLN A 215 18.55 8.44 -35.51
CA GLN A 215 19.26 9.68 -35.78
C GLN A 215 20.69 9.38 -36.28
N PRO A 216 21.20 10.18 -37.24
CA PRO A 216 22.58 10.08 -37.69
C PRO A 216 23.56 10.36 -36.54
N VAL A 217 24.74 9.70 -36.51
CA VAL A 217 25.77 9.89 -35.49
C VAL A 217 26.18 11.37 -35.37
N ALA A 218 26.28 12.08 -36.51
CA ALA A 218 26.61 13.50 -36.49
C ALA A 218 25.55 14.37 -35.82
N ALA A 219 24.30 13.98 -35.84
CA ALA A 219 23.21 14.65 -35.11
C ALA A 219 23.27 14.31 -33.61
N LEU A 220 23.46 13.03 -33.26
CA LEU A 220 23.58 12.59 -31.86
C LEU A 220 24.71 13.30 -31.12
N ARG A 221 25.87 13.50 -31.75
CA ARG A 221 27.01 14.21 -31.16
C ARG A 221 26.76 15.71 -30.93
N LYS A 222 25.72 16.29 -31.53
CA LYS A 222 25.33 17.69 -31.35
C LYS A 222 24.22 17.86 -30.29
N VAL A 223 23.62 16.78 -29.81
CA VAL A 223 22.56 16.85 -28.79
C VAL A 223 23.20 17.35 -27.48
N ASN A 224 22.74 18.50 -27.02
CA ASN A 224 23.18 19.04 -25.72
C ASN A 224 22.30 18.54 -24.59
N ILE A 225 22.77 17.56 -23.83
CA ILE A 225 22.05 16.97 -22.70
C ILE A 225 22.67 17.45 -21.39
N PRO A 226 21.87 18.01 -20.45
CA PRO A 226 22.37 18.45 -19.15
C PRO A 226 23.09 17.34 -18.39
N VAL A 227 24.15 17.68 -17.67
CA VAL A 227 24.91 16.73 -16.82
C VAL A 227 24.01 16.07 -15.79
N GLN A 228 22.94 16.77 -15.39
CA GLN A 228 21.95 16.31 -14.43
C GLN A 228 20.98 15.25 -14.97
N ASN A 229 21.00 14.95 -16.29
CA ASN A 229 20.23 13.87 -16.91
C ASN A 229 21.13 12.72 -17.38
N PRO A 230 21.66 11.90 -16.45
CA PRO A 230 22.69 10.91 -16.77
C PRO A 230 22.18 9.71 -17.58
N ILE A 231 20.87 9.39 -17.52
CA ILE A 231 20.31 8.27 -18.33
C ILE A 231 20.28 8.68 -19.80
N GLU A 232 19.75 9.86 -20.11
CA GLU A 232 19.67 10.34 -21.49
C GLU A 232 21.07 10.61 -22.10
N ARG A 233 22.00 11.16 -21.30
CA ARG A 233 23.40 11.30 -21.74
C ARG A 233 24.03 9.97 -22.12
N TRP A 234 23.89 8.96 -21.27
CA TRP A 234 24.37 7.62 -21.55
C TRP A 234 23.72 7.04 -22.81
N ALA A 235 22.40 7.21 -22.97
CA ALA A 235 21.66 6.68 -24.11
C ALA A 235 22.14 7.25 -25.44
N VAL A 236 22.33 8.57 -25.50
CA VAL A 236 22.84 9.25 -26.72
C VAL A 236 24.31 8.89 -26.99
N ASP A 237 25.14 8.82 -25.95
CA ASP A 237 26.54 8.39 -26.08
C ASP A 237 26.63 6.94 -26.58
N TYR A 238 25.87 6.02 -26.00
CA TYR A 238 25.79 4.63 -26.45
C TYR A 238 25.40 4.52 -27.93
N LEU A 239 24.30 5.18 -28.33
CA LEU A 239 23.82 5.14 -29.71
C LEU A 239 24.79 5.83 -30.72
N ALA A 240 25.62 6.78 -30.28
CA ALA A 240 26.60 7.41 -31.09
C ALA A 240 27.85 6.53 -31.36
N HIS A 241 28.11 5.53 -30.52
CA HIS A 241 29.28 4.67 -30.58
C HIS A 241 29.00 3.20 -30.91
N THR A 242 27.76 2.74 -30.82
CA THR A 242 27.40 1.35 -31.14
C THR A 242 26.99 1.17 -32.60
N GLN A 243 27.24 -0.03 -33.15
CA GLN A 243 26.70 -0.46 -34.43
C GLN A 243 25.30 -1.08 -34.28
N ASP A 244 25.09 -1.88 -33.23
CA ASP A 244 23.80 -2.46 -32.91
C ASP A 244 22.97 -1.51 -32.04
N ARG A 245 22.00 -0.85 -32.68
CA ARG A 245 21.07 0.10 -32.04
C ARG A 245 19.72 -0.52 -31.71
N SER A 246 19.61 -1.86 -31.78
CA SER A 246 18.39 -2.56 -31.41
C SER A 246 18.02 -2.30 -29.95
N LEU A 247 16.73 -2.39 -29.65
CA LEU A 247 16.24 -2.21 -28.28
C LEU A 247 16.84 -3.26 -27.34
N ALA A 248 16.92 -4.50 -27.76
CA ALA A 248 17.48 -5.60 -26.96
C ALA A 248 18.95 -5.33 -26.58
N ALA A 249 19.79 -4.95 -27.53
CA ALA A 249 21.20 -4.64 -27.28
C ALA A 249 21.37 -3.43 -26.33
N MET A 250 20.57 -2.38 -26.53
CA MET A 250 20.63 -1.19 -25.67
C MET A 250 20.13 -1.47 -24.24
N LEU A 251 19.08 -2.27 -24.08
CA LEU A 251 18.58 -2.71 -22.78
C LEU A 251 19.65 -3.52 -22.04
N ASP A 252 20.27 -4.48 -22.69
CA ASP A 252 21.34 -5.29 -22.09
C ASP A 252 22.55 -4.43 -21.69
N ALA A 253 23.01 -3.55 -22.56
CA ALA A 253 24.06 -2.58 -22.25
C ALA A 253 23.70 -1.65 -21.06
N SER A 254 22.44 -1.29 -20.91
CA SER A 254 21.95 -0.50 -19.79
C SER A 254 22.09 -1.21 -18.44
N MET A 255 22.04 -2.53 -18.43
CA MET A 255 22.24 -3.35 -17.23
C MET A 255 23.71 -3.38 -16.78
N GLU A 256 24.65 -3.06 -17.66
CA GLU A 256 26.08 -3.00 -17.36
C GLU A 256 26.53 -1.61 -16.87
N ARG A 257 25.64 -0.62 -16.80
CA ARG A 257 25.94 0.68 -16.17
C ARG A 257 26.28 0.48 -14.69
N LYS A 258 27.35 1.16 -14.25
CA LYS A 258 27.89 1.00 -12.89
C LYS A 258 27.44 2.10 -11.95
N TYR A 259 27.10 1.70 -10.74
CA TYR A 259 26.72 2.57 -9.62
C TYR A 259 27.50 2.21 -8.37
N SER A 260 27.92 3.23 -7.62
CA SER A 260 28.65 3.01 -6.36
C SER A 260 27.74 2.42 -5.28
N GLY A 261 28.25 1.47 -4.50
CA GLY A 261 27.64 0.95 -3.28
C GLY A 261 27.89 1.82 -2.04
N ASN A 262 28.71 2.90 -2.14
CA ASN A 262 29.14 3.70 -0.98
C ASN A 262 27.98 4.39 -0.27
N ALA A 263 27.89 4.22 1.07
CA ALA A 263 26.85 4.78 1.93
C ALA A 263 27.16 6.20 2.47
N GLY A 264 28.34 6.75 2.21
CA GLY A 264 28.78 8.05 2.75
C GLY A 264 28.12 9.29 2.13
N GLU A 265 27.18 9.11 1.18
CA GLU A 265 26.48 10.19 0.50
C GLU A 265 25.15 10.55 1.21
N TRP A 266 24.92 11.86 1.39
CA TRP A 266 23.63 12.38 1.81
C TRP A 266 22.80 12.83 0.60
N PHE A 267 21.59 12.35 0.53
CA PHE A 267 20.65 12.62 -0.56
C PHE A 267 19.64 13.68 -0.15
N ALA A 268 19.59 14.78 -0.91
CA ALA A 268 18.48 15.73 -0.80
C ALA A 268 17.25 15.16 -1.51
N THR A 269 16.18 14.96 -0.79
CA THR A 269 14.93 14.41 -1.33
C THR A 269 13.74 15.31 -1.00
N GLY A 270 12.61 15.11 -1.66
CA GLY A 270 11.37 15.82 -1.35
C GLY A 270 10.95 15.70 0.13
N GLY A 271 11.40 14.66 0.82
CA GLY A 271 11.23 14.45 2.26
C GLY A 271 12.35 15.03 3.14
N GLY A 272 13.33 15.74 2.56
CA GLY A 272 14.48 16.30 3.27
C GLY A 272 15.81 15.59 2.97
N MET A 273 16.82 15.86 3.81
CA MET A 273 18.13 15.18 3.70
C MET A 273 18.04 13.78 4.29
N GLN A 274 18.45 12.77 3.54
CA GLN A 274 18.40 11.35 3.92
C GLN A 274 19.73 10.67 3.58
N SER A 275 20.15 9.72 4.42
CA SER A 275 21.20 8.75 4.14
C SER A 275 20.60 7.37 4.01
N PHE A 276 21.23 6.51 3.22
CA PHE A 276 20.80 5.15 3.00
C PHE A 276 21.99 4.21 3.20
N GLU A 277 21.69 3.01 3.69
CA GLU A 277 22.68 1.98 3.97
C GLU A 277 22.39 0.72 3.14
N ASN A 278 23.43 -0.05 2.85
CA ASN A 278 23.29 -1.37 2.28
C ASN A 278 23.00 -2.40 3.40
N PHE A 279 22.54 -3.57 3.01
CA PHE A 279 22.27 -4.64 3.95
C PHE A 279 23.58 -5.28 4.46
N GLU A 280 24.55 -5.49 3.58
CA GLU A 280 25.88 -6.02 3.88
C GLU A 280 26.94 -4.92 3.81
N LYS A 281 27.85 -4.88 4.78
CA LYS A 281 28.88 -3.82 4.87
C LYS A 281 29.85 -3.82 3.70
N TRP A 282 30.21 -5.00 3.16
CA TRP A 282 31.14 -5.13 2.04
C TRP A 282 30.63 -4.47 0.75
N GLU A 283 29.32 -4.34 0.58
CA GLU A 283 28.70 -3.67 -0.58
C GLU A 283 29.10 -2.19 -0.68
N GLY A 284 29.49 -1.58 0.44
CA GLY A 284 29.88 -0.16 0.49
C GLY A 284 31.24 0.14 -0.13
N THR A 285 32.04 -0.86 -0.45
CA THR A 285 33.44 -0.69 -0.89
C THR A 285 33.65 -0.78 -2.40
N GLN A 286 32.61 -1.07 -3.18
CA GLN A 286 32.73 -1.31 -4.62
C GLN A 286 31.61 -0.67 -5.44
N ASN A 287 31.82 -0.67 -6.76
CA ASN A 287 30.82 -0.31 -7.75
C ASN A 287 30.20 -1.59 -8.33
N PHE A 288 28.91 -1.56 -8.54
CA PHE A 288 28.14 -2.68 -9.11
C PHE A 288 27.48 -2.27 -10.41
N THR A 289 27.37 -3.18 -11.35
CA THR A 289 26.46 -3.03 -12.49
C THR A 289 25.01 -3.04 -11.99
N VAL A 290 24.07 -2.56 -12.78
CA VAL A 290 22.63 -2.67 -12.45
C VAL A 290 22.24 -4.13 -12.26
N ARG A 291 22.77 -5.04 -13.09
CA ARG A 291 22.59 -6.49 -13.03
C ARG A 291 23.06 -7.06 -11.70
N GLU A 292 24.29 -6.81 -11.31
CA GLU A 292 24.85 -7.22 -10.02
C GLU A 292 24.07 -6.61 -8.84
N GLY A 293 23.70 -5.32 -8.94
CA GLY A 293 22.89 -4.61 -7.97
C GLY A 293 21.52 -5.26 -7.73
N LEU A 294 20.88 -5.82 -8.77
CA LEU A 294 19.64 -6.60 -8.62
C LEU A 294 19.90 -7.98 -8.01
N LYS A 295 20.90 -8.70 -8.54
CA LYS A 295 21.28 -10.04 -8.09
C LYS A 295 21.57 -10.10 -6.60
N HIS A 296 22.39 -9.17 -6.09
CA HIS A 296 22.76 -9.06 -4.67
C HIS A 296 21.81 -8.16 -3.87
N SER A 297 20.87 -7.49 -4.53
CA SER A 297 19.89 -6.60 -3.89
C SER A 297 20.54 -5.36 -3.20
N VAL A 298 21.62 -4.79 -3.78
CA VAL A 298 22.37 -3.65 -3.24
C VAL A 298 21.50 -2.40 -3.19
N ASN A 299 21.32 -1.81 -2.00
CA ASN A 299 20.41 -0.69 -1.79
C ASN A 299 20.87 0.59 -2.51
N LEU A 300 22.13 0.95 -2.33
CA LEU A 300 22.67 2.23 -2.84
C LEU A 300 22.69 2.31 -4.37
N VAL A 301 22.81 1.17 -5.06
CA VAL A 301 22.66 1.09 -6.52
C VAL A 301 21.25 1.56 -6.90
N PHE A 302 20.20 1.02 -6.29
CA PHE A 302 18.82 1.34 -6.64
C PHE A 302 18.38 2.73 -6.16
N VAL A 303 18.91 3.21 -5.04
CA VAL A 303 18.73 4.61 -4.60
C VAL A 303 19.28 5.58 -5.65
N ARG A 304 20.45 5.29 -6.22
CA ARG A 304 21.06 6.10 -7.28
C ARG A 304 20.34 5.99 -8.62
N ILE A 305 19.86 4.80 -8.97
CA ILE A 305 18.99 4.61 -10.14
C ILE A 305 17.71 5.44 -9.99
N MET A 306 17.05 5.41 -8.82
CA MET A 306 15.86 6.22 -8.57
C MET A 306 16.14 7.72 -8.66
N ARG A 307 17.31 8.18 -8.19
CA ARG A 307 17.75 9.56 -8.37
C ARG A 307 17.87 9.92 -9.86
N ASP A 308 18.46 9.02 -10.64
CA ASP A 308 18.63 9.25 -12.08
C ASP A 308 17.28 9.22 -12.82
N ILE A 309 16.36 8.32 -12.44
CA ILE A 309 14.96 8.30 -12.92
C ILE A 309 14.25 9.61 -12.57
N SER A 310 14.36 10.06 -11.32
CA SER A 310 13.76 11.33 -10.88
C SER A 310 14.30 12.51 -11.69
N ARG A 311 15.60 12.54 -11.93
CA ARG A 311 16.25 13.58 -12.77
C ARG A 311 15.78 13.53 -14.21
N TYR A 312 15.62 12.34 -14.79
CA TYR A 312 15.06 12.18 -16.13
C TYR A 312 13.66 12.81 -16.19
N PHE A 313 12.76 12.46 -15.29
CA PHE A 313 11.41 13.02 -15.27
C PHE A 313 11.37 14.52 -14.99
N GLN A 314 12.29 15.07 -14.17
CA GLN A 314 12.41 16.51 -13.98
C GLN A 314 12.70 17.25 -15.28
N HIS A 315 13.49 16.65 -16.19
CA HIS A 315 13.80 17.21 -17.51
C HIS A 315 12.69 16.99 -18.55
N GLN A 316 11.74 16.09 -18.29
CA GLN A 316 10.58 15.86 -19.16
C GLN A 316 9.33 16.69 -18.71
N LEU A 317 9.40 17.41 -17.58
CA LEU A 317 8.27 18.22 -17.11
C LEU A 317 7.98 19.35 -18.12
N PRO A 318 6.70 19.54 -18.51
CA PRO A 318 6.32 20.66 -19.35
C PRO A 318 6.61 22.00 -18.62
N ASN A 319 7.00 23.03 -19.37
CA ASN A 319 7.33 24.36 -18.88
C ASN A 319 8.64 24.50 -18.08
N ALA A 320 9.72 23.94 -18.61
CA ALA A 320 11.08 24.34 -18.27
C ALA A 320 11.44 24.31 -16.76
N GLY A 321 11.18 23.19 -16.10
CA GLY A 321 11.75 22.96 -14.75
C GLY A 321 13.27 23.15 -14.75
N ALA A 322 13.96 22.74 -15.82
CA ALA A 322 15.37 23.02 -16.04
C ALA A 322 15.65 24.53 -16.19
N GLU A 323 14.81 25.29 -16.88
CA GLU A 323 14.94 26.73 -17.03
C GLU A 323 14.80 27.47 -15.69
N ALA A 324 13.88 27.05 -14.84
CA ALA A 324 13.71 27.62 -13.50
C ALA A 324 14.98 27.50 -12.63
N LEU A 325 15.86 26.52 -12.90
CA LEU A 325 17.14 26.37 -12.20
C LEU A 325 18.32 27.08 -12.90
N THR A 326 18.30 27.16 -14.23
CA THR A 326 19.39 27.72 -15.01
C THR A 326 19.28 29.24 -15.22
N ASN A 327 18.06 29.75 -15.41
CA ASN A 327 17.77 31.15 -15.61
C ASN A 327 17.24 31.82 -14.32
N PRO A 328 18.02 32.72 -13.66
CA PRO A 328 17.59 33.41 -12.45
C PRO A 328 16.37 34.28 -12.64
N ASP A 329 16.17 34.82 -13.85
CA ASP A 329 15.09 35.76 -14.17
C ASP A 329 13.86 35.06 -14.75
N SER A 330 13.87 33.74 -14.83
CA SER A 330 12.72 32.98 -15.34
C SER A 330 11.46 33.18 -14.47
N PRO A 331 10.32 33.57 -15.06
CA PRO A 331 9.04 33.67 -14.33
C PRO A 331 8.65 32.36 -13.62
N GLN A 332 9.08 31.22 -14.13
CA GLN A 332 8.82 29.91 -13.55
C GLN A 332 9.44 29.76 -12.16
N ARG A 333 10.53 30.44 -11.86
CA ARG A 333 11.12 30.45 -10.51
C ARG A 333 10.13 30.94 -9.48
N GLN A 334 9.44 32.06 -9.77
CA GLN A 334 8.45 32.65 -8.86
C GLN A 334 7.27 31.68 -8.66
N VAL A 335 6.80 31.04 -9.71
CA VAL A 335 5.73 30.04 -9.64
C VAL A 335 6.12 28.87 -8.71
N TYR A 336 7.31 28.31 -8.89
CA TYR A 336 7.79 27.22 -8.02
C TYR A 336 7.97 27.66 -6.56
N LEU A 337 8.49 28.85 -6.31
CA LEU A 337 8.68 29.36 -4.97
C LEU A 337 7.34 29.64 -4.26
N GLN A 338 6.34 30.18 -4.97
CA GLN A 338 5.00 30.38 -4.45
C GLN A 338 4.33 29.05 -4.12
N ARG A 339 4.43 28.05 -5.00
CA ARG A 339 3.93 26.69 -4.77
C ARG A 339 4.61 26.01 -3.59
N PHE A 340 5.91 26.22 -3.43
CA PHE A 340 6.65 25.76 -2.26
C PHE A 340 6.12 26.40 -0.97
N ALA A 341 5.96 27.75 -0.96
CA ALA A 341 5.46 28.51 0.19
C ALA A 341 4.06 28.06 0.60
N ASP A 342 3.15 27.91 -0.36
CA ASP A 342 1.79 27.43 -0.11
C ASP A 342 1.79 26.00 0.47
N ARG A 343 2.54 25.09 -0.12
CA ARG A 343 2.63 23.70 0.33
C ARG A 343 3.22 23.58 1.74
N GLU A 344 4.36 24.23 2.00
CA GLU A 344 5.00 24.19 3.31
C GLU A 344 4.12 24.86 4.36
N GLY A 345 3.49 25.98 4.01
CA GLY A 345 2.51 26.66 4.85
C GLY A 345 1.33 25.78 5.22
N LYS A 346 0.75 25.03 4.28
CA LYS A 346 -0.33 24.05 4.55
C LYS A 346 0.13 22.92 5.50
N LEU A 347 1.36 22.44 5.37
CA LEU A 347 1.90 21.44 6.29
C LEU A 347 2.02 21.98 7.73
N PHE A 348 2.49 23.21 7.91
CA PHE A 348 2.53 23.86 9.21
C PHE A 348 1.13 24.10 9.76
N MET A 349 0.20 24.60 8.93
CA MET A 349 -1.19 24.82 9.34
C MET A 349 -1.86 23.53 9.82
N GLY A 350 -1.66 22.40 9.12
CA GLY A 350 -2.19 21.11 9.54
C GLY A 350 -1.65 20.65 10.90
N ARG A 351 -0.35 20.85 11.16
CA ARG A 351 0.28 20.53 12.46
C ARG A 351 -0.25 21.41 13.58
N PHE A 352 -0.34 22.72 13.35
CA PHE A 352 -0.85 23.65 14.32
C PHE A 352 -2.35 23.47 14.56
N TYR A 353 -3.13 23.24 13.52
CA TYR A 353 -4.55 22.93 13.65
C TYR A 353 -4.79 21.71 14.54
N THR A 354 -4.03 20.63 14.37
CA THR A 354 -4.11 19.46 15.25
C THR A 354 -3.75 19.78 16.70
N LYS A 355 -2.79 20.71 16.92
CA LYS A 355 -2.35 21.15 18.26
C LYS A 355 -3.45 21.96 18.97
N TYR A 356 -4.24 22.76 18.26
CA TYR A 356 -5.16 23.76 18.80
C TYR A 356 -6.65 23.44 18.63
N LYS A 357 -7.01 22.49 17.76
CA LYS A 357 -8.40 22.06 17.51
C LYS A 357 -9.07 21.61 18.82
N GLY A 358 -10.35 22.07 19.01
CA GLY A 358 -11.18 21.66 20.16
C GLY A 358 -10.77 22.25 21.51
N LYS A 359 -9.77 23.16 21.56
CA LYS A 359 -9.33 23.81 22.78
C LYS A 359 -10.04 25.15 22.95
N THR A 360 -10.21 25.55 24.21
CA THR A 360 -10.71 26.88 24.58
C THR A 360 -9.67 27.97 24.30
N ASP A 361 -10.07 29.22 24.21
CA ASP A 361 -9.14 30.34 23.97
C ASP A 361 -8.06 30.42 25.04
N ARG A 362 -8.42 30.21 26.30
CA ARG A 362 -7.46 30.20 27.43
C ARG A 362 -6.44 29.07 27.29
N GLU A 363 -6.85 27.88 26.86
CA GLU A 363 -5.94 26.77 26.62
C GLU A 363 -5.02 27.04 25.42
N ARG A 364 -5.54 27.63 24.34
CA ARG A 364 -4.76 28.03 23.17
C ARG A 364 -3.70 29.07 23.55
N GLU A 365 -4.07 30.09 24.31
CA GLU A 365 -3.15 31.10 24.83
C GLU A 365 -2.04 30.45 25.68
N ALA A 366 -2.42 29.60 26.63
CA ALA A 366 -1.46 28.93 27.51
C ALA A 366 -0.43 28.08 26.73
N ILE A 367 -0.91 27.30 25.73
CA ILE A 367 -0.04 26.48 24.88
C ILE A 367 0.90 27.38 24.06
N LEU A 368 0.41 28.49 23.54
CA LEU A 368 1.20 29.43 22.74
C LEU A 368 2.32 30.06 23.58
N VAL A 369 2.00 30.52 24.79
CA VAL A 369 2.98 31.10 25.72
C VAL A 369 3.99 30.06 26.19
N GLN A 370 3.56 28.83 26.48
CA GLN A 370 4.46 27.73 26.87
C GLN A 370 5.44 27.33 25.76
N SER A 371 5.10 27.61 24.51
CA SER A 371 5.94 27.31 23.33
C SER A 371 7.14 28.27 23.17
N THR A 372 7.21 29.34 23.99
CA THR A 372 8.30 30.30 24.01
C THR A 372 8.69 30.65 25.44
N ARG A 373 9.90 31.23 25.64
CA ARG A 373 10.28 31.79 26.94
C ARG A 373 9.51 33.10 27.16
N ALA A 374 8.69 33.18 28.19
CA ALA A 374 7.92 34.37 28.53
C ALA A 374 8.86 35.57 28.85
N THR A 375 8.65 36.66 28.15
CA THR A 375 9.23 38.01 28.44
C THR A 375 8.16 39.04 28.13
N PRO A 376 8.21 40.25 28.76
CA PRO A 376 7.20 41.31 28.48
C PRO A 376 7.00 41.57 26.97
N VAL A 377 8.11 41.69 26.24
CA VAL A 377 8.09 41.91 24.76
C VAL A 377 7.38 40.78 24.02
N ARG A 378 7.73 39.52 24.33
CA ARG A 378 7.11 38.38 23.63
C ARG A 378 5.64 38.22 23.98
N LEU A 379 5.30 38.40 25.27
CA LEU A 379 3.90 38.36 25.71
C LEU A 379 3.07 39.48 25.08
N ALA A 380 3.61 40.72 25.01
CA ALA A 380 2.95 41.81 24.30
C ALA A 380 2.73 41.48 22.81
N THR A 381 3.77 40.97 22.15
CA THR A 381 3.68 40.57 20.73
C THR A 381 2.66 39.44 20.50
N ILE A 382 2.64 38.41 21.36
CA ILE A 382 1.67 37.33 21.31
C ILE A 382 0.27 37.89 21.49
N TYR A 383 0.03 38.62 22.59
CA TYR A 383 -1.30 39.12 22.90
C TYR A 383 -1.85 40.06 21.83
N ARG A 384 -1.05 41.03 21.35
CA ARG A 384 -1.42 41.93 20.28
C ARG A 384 -1.64 41.23 18.92
N SER A 385 -1.08 40.02 18.75
CA SER A 385 -1.31 39.18 17.56
C SER A 385 -2.62 38.40 17.63
N ILE A 386 -3.01 37.91 18.82
CA ILE A 386 -4.19 37.06 18.98
C ILE A 386 -5.46 37.84 19.33
N ASP A 387 -5.32 39.04 19.92
CA ASP A 387 -6.43 39.94 20.26
C ASP A 387 -6.02 41.41 19.98
N PRO A 388 -5.94 41.80 18.68
CA PRO A 388 -5.45 43.12 18.31
C PRO A 388 -6.36 44.27 18.77
N GLU A 389 -7.66 44.02 18.97
CA GLU A 389 -8.65 45.02 19.38
C GLU A 389 -8.73 45.21 20.89
N ALA A 390 -8.05 44.35 21.67
CA ALA A 390 -8.05 44.47 23.14
C ALA A 390 -7.24 45.66 23.60
N GLY A 391 -7.79 46.41 24.57
CA GLY A 391 -7.16 47.62 25.13
C GLY A 391 -5.93 47.29 26.04
N PRO A 392 -5.14 48.37 26.42
CA PRO A 392 -3.92 48.24 27.18
C PRO A 392 -4.08 47.52 28.53
N GLY A 393 -5.19 47.74 29.24
CA GLY A 393 -5.49 47.11 30.52
C GLY A 393 -5.58 45.58 30.44
N LYS A 394 -6.14 45.06 29.35
CA LYS A 394 -6.17 43.59 29.13
C LYS A 394 -4.78 43.04 28.85
N LEU A 395 -3.94 43.73 28.08
CA LEU A 395 -2.54 43.37 27.88
C LEU A 395 -1.78 43.31 29.20
N ALA A 396 -1.96 44.32 30.09
CA ALA A 396 -1.34 44.36 31.40
C ALA A 396 -1.75 43.13 32.25
N ALA A 397 -3.04 42.79 32.26
CA ALA A 397 -3.55 41.59 32.94
C ALA A 397 -2.96 40.31 32.37
N PHE A 398 -2.87 40.19 31.05
CA PHE A 398 -2.25 39.05 30.37
C PHE A 398 -0.75 38.89 30.74
N ILE A 399 0.03 39.96 30.67
CA ILE A 399 1.46 39.92 31.04
C ILE A 399 1.63 39.50 32.52
N ARG A 400 0.86 40.09 33.45
CA ARG A 400 0.93 39.74 34.86
C ARG A 400 0.54 38.29 35.15
N SER A 401 -0.38 37.73 34.41
CA SER A 401 -0.80 36.33 34.58
C SER A 401 0.31 35.32 34.26
N TYR A 402 1.21 35.64 33.36
CA TYR A 402 2.33 34.77 32.95
C TYR A 402 3.68 35.21 33.52
N LEU A 403 3.80 36.45 34.03
CA LEU A 403 4.99 37.02 34.66
C LEU A 403 4.58 37.81 35.92
N PRO A 404 4.12 37.14 36.98
CA PRO A 404 3.64 37.83 38.18
C PRO A 404 4.70 38.68 38.90
N GLY A 405 5.99 38.44 38.65
CA GLY A 405 7.11 39.21 39.19
C GLY A 405 7.57 40.38 38.32
N ALA A 406 6.94 40.63 37.16
CA ALA A 406 7.31 41.73 36.27
C ALA A 406 6.87 43.08 36.87
N LYS A 407 7.82 43.91 37.22
CA LYS A 407 7.59 45.29 37.66
C LYS A 407 7.57 46.19 36.42
N LEU A 408 6.39 46.34 35.82
CA LEU A 408 6.14 47.20 34.67
C LEU A 408 5.23 48.35 35.11
N ASP A 409 5.65 49.58 34.87
CA ASP A 409 4.82 50.77 35.09
C ASP A 409 3.85 50.97 33.91
N GLU A 410 2.92 51.95 34.07
CA GLU A 410 1.90 52.22 33.06
C GLU A 410 2.52 52.76 31.75
N ALA A 411 3.61 53.47 31.81
CA ALA A 411 4.28 54.02 30.62
C ALA A 411 4.95 52.90 29.82
N GLU A 412 5.59 51.95 30.50
CA GLU A 412 6.18 50.75 29.90
C GLU A 412 5.11 49.86 29.27
N LEU A 413 3.97 49.66 29.95
CA LEU A 413 2.84 48.87 29.40
C LEU A 413 2.22 49.55 28.19
N THR A 414 2.06 50.86 28.19
CA THR A 414 1.58 51.62 27.04
C THR A 414 2.56 51.53 25.86
N ASN A 415 3.84 51.70 26.15
CA ASN A 415 4.87 51.53 25.10
C ASN A 415 4.87 50.13 24.52
N LEU A 416 4.77 49.06 25.33
CA LEU A 416 4.62 47.68 24.81
C LEU A 416 3.39 47.50 23.96
N TYR A 417 2.27 48.06 24.36
CA TYR A 417 1.00 47.99 23.64
C TYR A 417 1.07 48.67 22.26
N GLU A 418 1.62 49.88 22.20
CA GLU A 418 1.74 50.65 20.93
C GLU A 418 2.82 50.08 20.01
N LYS A 419 3.98 49.73 20.56
CA LYS A 419 5.15 49.32 19.82
C LYS A 419 4.94 47.95 19.11
N TYR A 420 4.28 47.00 19.76
CA TYR A 420 4.13 45.64 19.24
C TYR A 420 2.74 45.38 18.60
N SER A 421 2.17 46.40 18.01
CA SER A 421 0.88 46.33 17.32
C SER A 421 0.96 45.67 15.95
N VAL A 422 -0.15 45.14 15.45
CA VAL A 422 -0.28 44.55 14.12
C VAL A 422 -0.07 45.56 12.97
N GLN A 423 -0.19 46.87 13.25
CA GLN A 423 0.05 47.94 12.29
C GLN A 423 1.54 48.22 12.10
N ARG A 424 2.37 47.95 13.10
CA ARG A 424 3.82 48.22 13.06
C ARG A 424 4.67 47.07 12.58
N PHE A 425 4.23 45.83 12.83
CA PHE A 425 4.97 44.64 12.47
C PHE A 425 4.07 43.70 11.66
N ASP A 426 4.60 43.21 10.55
CA ASP A 426 3.94 42.18 9.79
C ASP A 426 3.92 40.83 10.55
N LEU A 427 3.22 39.82 9.99
CA LEU A 427 3.08 38.53 10.65
C LEU A 427 4.41 37.81 10.83
N ALA A 428 5.35 37.95 9.88
CA ALA A 428 6.68 37.34 9.95
C ALA A 428 7.52 37.97 11.06
N ASP A 429 7.53 39.30 11.16
CA ASP A 429 8.22 40.06 12.22
C ASP A 429 7.68 39.70 13.61
N ARG A 430 6.38 39.65 13.77
CA ARG A 430 5.73 39.27 15.04
C ARG A 430 6.10 37.84 15.45
N GLY A 431 6.13 36.91 14.50
CA GLY A 431 6.62 35.54 14.76
C GLY A 431 8.08 35.53 15.21
N TYR A 432 8.93 36.31 14.57
CA TYR A 432 10.35 36.43 14.94
C TYR A 432 10.54 37.02 16.35
N ILE A 433 9.83 38.09 16.67
CA ILE A 433 9.87 38.75 18.00
C ILE A 433 9.37 37.78 19.08
N ALA A 434 8.22 37.15 18.86
CA ALA A 434 7.62 36.21 19.80
C ALA A 434 8.39 34.87 19.91
N ARG A 435 9.31 34.60 18.99
CA ARG A 435 9.99 33.30 18.86
C ARG A 435 9.03 32.14 18.64
N LEU A 436 7.98 32.40 17.88
CA LEU A 436 6.95 31.45 17.48
C LEU A 436 6.87 31.41 15.94
N HIS A 437 6.30 30.35 15.42
CA HIS A 437 6.05 30.32 13.99
C HIS A 437 4.95 31.33 13.62
N PRO A 438 5.15 32.21 12.61
CA PRO A 438 4.15 33.24 12.27
C PRO A 438 2.74 32.67 12.03
N LEU A 439 2.63 31.57 11.26
CA LEU A 439 1.35 30.93 10.98
C LEU A 439 0.70 30.32 12.24
N GLU A 440 1.45 30.02 13.28
CA GLU A 440 0.91 29.56 14.57
C GLU A 440 0.20 30.70 15.29
N LEU A 441 0.80 31.90 15.31
CA LEU A 441 0.16 33.12 15.83
C LEU A 441 -1.13 33.45 15.08
N TRP A 442 -1.08 33.43 13.76
CA TRP A 442 -2.24 33.68 12.92
C TRP A 442 -3.37 32.67 13.20
N LEU A 443 -3.05 31.37 13.27
CA LEU A 443 -4.05 30.34 13.49
C LEU A 443 -4.77 30.51 14.83
N VAL A 444 -4.04 30.84 15.91
CA VAL A 444 -4.67 31.04 17.22
C VAL A 444 -5.59 32.26 17.20
N ALA A 445 -5.17 33.35 16.54
CA ALA A 445 -6.04 34.52 16.31
C ALA A 445 -7.30 34.16 15.50
N TYR A 446 -7.14 33.42 14.42
CA TYR A 446 -8.25 32.98 13.57
C TYR A 446 -9.24 32.08 14.30
N LEU A 447 -8.76 31.08 15.05
CA LEU A 447 -9.61 30.17 15.82
C LEU A 447 -10.32 30.84 16.99
N ARG A 448 -9.87 32.00 17.47
CA ARG A 448 -10.56 32.80 18.49
C ARG A 448 -11.88 33.35 17.93
N THR A 449 -11.88 33.83 16.70
CA THR A 449 -13.08 34.33 16.02
C THR A 449 -13.89 33.25 15.30
N HIS A 450 -13.24 32.11 14.97
CA HIS A 450 -13.85 30.99 14.26
C HIS A 450 -13.56 29.65 14.97
N PRO A 451 -14.11 29.44 16.20
CA PRO A 451 -13.74 28.31 17.05
C PRO A 451 -14.07 26.93 16.47
N GLN A 452 -15.02 26.87 15.54
CA GLN A 452 -15.46 25.63 14.85
C GLN A 452 -14.89 25.48 13.45
N ALA A 453 -13.97 26.34 13.01
CA ALA A 453 -13.41 26.27 11.67
C ALA A 453 -12.76 24.90 11.39
N THR A 454 -13.05 24.35 10.23
CA THR A 454 -12.41 23.13 9.72
C THR A 454 -11.01 23.43 9.17
N LEU A 455 -10.18 22.40 9.02
CA LEU A 455 -8.84 22.56 8.41
C LEU A 455 -8.93 23.12 6.98
N THR A 456 -9.98 22.78 6.23
CA THR A 456 -10.22 23.31 4.88
C THR A 456 -10.44 24.81 4.93
N GLN A 457 -11.32 25.29 5.79
CA GLN A 457 -11.58 26.73 5.98
C GLN A 457 -10.34 27.48 6.45
N VAL A 458 -9.58 26.90 7.38
CA VAL A 458 -8.30 27.47 7.84
C VAL A 458 -7.29 27.58 6.68
N ASN A 459 -7.19 26.57 5.83
CA ASN A 459 -6.30 26.58 4.66
C ASN A 459 -6.73 27.63 3.61
N GLU A 460 -8.03 27.79 3.40
CA GLU A 460 -8.57 28.82 2.49
C GLU A 460 -8.29 30.22 3.04
N ALA A 461 -8.65 30.49 4.29
CA ALA A 461 -8.48 31.79 4.92
C ALA A 461 -7.01 32.22 5.09
N SER A 462 -6.07 31.27 5.19
CA SER A 462 -4.64 31.56 5.39
C SER A 462 -3.83 31.70 4.11
N ALA A 463 -4.44 31.76 2.93
CA ALA A 463 -3.72 31.71 1.65
C ALA A 463 -2.70 32.85 1.50
N ASP A 464 -3.11 34.08 1.77
CA ASP A 464 -2.25 35.27 1.65
C ASP A 464 -1.18 35.32 2.74
N GLU A 465 -1.52 34.94 3.96
CA GLU A 465 -0.58 34.89 5.06
C GLU A 465 0.52 33.84 4.86
N ARG A 466 0.18 32.69 4.26
CA ARG A 466 1.18 31.69 3.91
C ARG A 466 2.20 32.25 2.92
N LEU A 467 1.77 32.99 1.92
CA LEU A 467 2.68 33.65 0.97
C LEU A 467 3.47 34.79 1.62
N SER A 468 2.80 35.60 2.44
CA SER A 468 3.42 36.72 3.16
C SER A 468 4.58 36.26 4.06
N VAL A 469 4.39 35.19 4.82
CA VAL A 469 5.44 34.63 5.69
C VAL A 469 6.67 34.18 4.91
N TYR A 470 6.53 33.80 3.64
CA TYR A 470 7.64 33.41 2.75
C TYR A 470 8.13 34.54 1.84
N LYS A 471 7.66 35.78 2.02
CA LYS A 471 8.07 36.96 1.23
C LYS A 471 9.61 37.12 1.16
N TRP A 472 10.30 36.85 2.26
CA TRP A 472 11.76 36.85 2.30
C TRP A 472 12.41 35.88 1.31
N LEU A 473 11.79 34.70 1.04
CA LEU A 473 12.28 33.71 0.08
C LEU A 473 12.01 34.18 -1.36
N LEU A 474 10.86 34.79 -1.61
CA LEU A 474 10.45 35.28 -2.92
C LEU A 474 11.28 36.49 -3.36
N GLN A 475 11.67 37.36 -2.42
CA GLN A 475 12.41 38.60 -2.66
C GLN A 475 13.92 38.47 -2.42
N SER A 476 14.38 37.29 -1.99
CA SER A 476 15.79 37.09 -1.65
C SER A 476 16.67 37.00 -2.89
N HIS A 477 17.81 37.66 -2.85
CA HIS A 477 18.92 37.43 -3.82
C HIS A 477 19.71 36.14 -3.52
N ARG A 478 19.31 35.36 -2.52
CA ARG A 478 20.00 34.10 -2.14
C ARG A 478 19.59 32.95 -3.08
N LYS A 479 20.15 32.98 -4.30
CA LYS A 479 19.85 31.98 -5.35
C LYS A 479 19.94 30.53 -4.84
N ALA A 480 20.95 30.17 -4.06
CA ALA A 480 21.12 28.82 -3.53
C ALA A 480 19.94 28.36 -2.64
N ALA A 481 19.36 29.26 -1.84
CA ALA A 481 18.20 28.96 -1.01
C ALA A 481 16.94 28.73 -1.85
N GLN A 482 16.74 29.54 -2.89
CA GLN A 482 15.65 29.38 -3.86
C GLN A 482 15.80 28.08 -4.66
N ASP A 483 17.00 27.83 -5.23
CA ASP A 483 17.29 26.63 -6.02
C ASP A 483 17.01 25.34 -5.24
N LYS A 484 17.34 25.33 -3.94
CA LYS A 484 17.01 24.18 -3.07
C LYS A 484 15.51 23.91 -3.00
N ARG A 485 14.69 24.96 -2.92
CA ARG A 485 13.21 24.82 -2.84
C ARG A 485 12.61 24.45 -4.18
N ILE A 486 13.10 25.05 -5.25
CA ILE A 486 12.69 24.70 -6.62
C ILE A 486 13.04 23.24 -6.92
N LYS A 487 14.24 22.77 -6.62
CA LYS A 487 14.65 21.35 -6.76
C LYS A 487 13.72 20.42 -5.99
N GLN A 488 13.33 20.79 -4.78
CA GLN A 488 12.40 20.00 -3.99
C GLN A 488 11.02 19.89 -4.65
N MET A 489 10.50 20.97 -5.24
CA MET A 489 9.22 20.95 -5.95
C MET A 489 9.29 20.13 -7.23
N LEU A 490 10.35 20.30 -8.02
CA LEU A 490 10.58 19.51 -9.24
C LEU A 490 10.68 18.01 -8.93
N GLU A 491 11.32 17.66 -7.83
CA GLU A 491 11.41 16.26 -7.40
C GLU A 491 10.03 15.68 -7.06
N ILE A 492 9.18 16.44 -6.38
CA ILE A 492 7.82 16.01 -6.07
C ILE A 492 7.02 15.77 -7.34
N GLU A 493 7.14 16.63 -8.34
CA GLU A 493 6.50 16.48 -9.65
C GLU A 493 7.04 15.26 -10.41
N ALA A 494 8.35 15.06 -10.39
CA ALA A 494 8.97 13.87 -10.96
C ALA A 494 8.44 12.58 -10.28
N PHE A 495 8.23 12.59 -8.96
CA PHE A 495 7.62 11.45 -8.27
C PHE A 495 6.15 11.24 -8.63
N GLN A 496 5.41 12.27 -9.05
CA GLN A 496 4.08 12.09 -9.63
C GLN A 496 4.15 11.34 -10.96
N SER A 497 5.12 11.68 -11.81
CA SER A 497 5.36 10.97 -13.09
C SER A 497 5.79 9.51 -12.85
N ILE A 498 6.69 9.27 -11.89
CA ILE A 498 7.09 7.92 -11.47
C ILE A 498 5.87 7.15 -10.93
N HIS A 499 5.01 7.79 -10.16
CA HIS A 499 3.78 7.18 -9.66
C HIS A 499 2.84 6.75 -10.80
N GLN A 500 2.66 7.59 -11.82
CA GLN A 500 1.86 7.22 -13.00
C GLN A 500 2.46 6.01 -13.73
N ALA A 501 3.79 5.97 -13.89
CA ALA A 501 4.48 4.81 -14.45
C ALA A 501 4.23 3.54 -13.60
N TRP A 502 4.32 3.64 -12.28
CA TRP A 502 4.08 2.51 -11.38
C TRP A 502 2.60 2.08 -11.37
N LYS A 503 1.63 3.03 -11.48
CA LYS A 503 0.19 2.71 -11.62
C LYS A 503 -0.08 1.84 -12.85
N ARG A 504 0.53 2.15 -13.98
CA ARG A 504 0.44 1.32 -15.19
C ARG A 504 1.01 -0.08 -15.00
N LEU A 505 1.98 -0.24 -14.09
CA LEU A 505 2.54 -1.52 -13.68
C LEU A 505 1.78 -2.17 -12.49
N GLY A 506 0.55 -1.74 -12.20
CA GLY A 506 -0.30 -2.31 -11.17
C GLY A 506 0.00 -1.84 -9.73
N TYR A 507 0.69 -0.69 -9.53
CA TYR A 507 0.89 -0.15 -8.17
C TYR A 507 -0.45 0.30 -7.56
N PRO A 508 -0.81 -0.15 -6.32
CA PRO A 508 -2.20 -0.09 -5.87
C PRO A 508 -2.57 1.20 -5.13
N PHE A 509 -1.59 2.01 -4.70
CA PHE A 509 -1.85 3.18 -3.86
C PHE A 509 -1.85 4.49 -4.66
N GLU A 510 -2.46 5.55 -4.09
CA GLU A 510 -2.70 6.83 -4.76
C GLU A 510 -1.49 7.77 -4.77
N SER A 511 -0.42 7.41 -4.07
CA SER A 511 0.80 8.22 -4.04
C SER A 511 2.04 7.42 -3.70
N LEU A 512 3.19 7.89 -4.16
CA LEU A 512 4.52 7.46 -3.70
C LEU A 512 5.07 8.45 -2.67
N VAL A 513 5.90 7.95 -1.77
CA VAL A 513 6.74 8.81 -0.93
C VAL A 513 7.78 9.47 -1.84
N PRO A 514 7.86 10.82 -1.92
CA PRO A 514 8.82 11.52 -2.77
C PRO A 514 10.22 11.47 -2.17
N SER A 515 10.80 10.28 -2.18
CA SER A 515 12.13 9.96 -1.66
C SER A 515 12.76 8.85 -2.49
N TYR A 516 14.08 8.91 -2.68
CA TYR A 516 14.81 7.83 -3.35
C TYR A 516 14.74 6.49 -2.61
N GLY A 517 14.38 6.52 -1.31
CA GLY A 517 14.05 5.32 -0.53
C GLY A 517 12.86 4.52 -1.08
N THR A 518 12.02 5.12 -1.93
CA THR A 518 10.96 4.42 -2.67
C THR A 518 11.51 3.26 -3.50
N ALA A 519 12.73 3.38 -4.04
CA ALA A 519 13.40 2.27 -4.74
C ALA A 519 13.66 1.03 -3.87
N ILE A 520 13.69 1.19 -2.56
CA ILE A 520 14.02 0.13 -1.60
C ILE A 520 12.87 -0.18 -0.63
N GLY A 521 11.65 0.34 -0.90
CA GLY A 521 10.43 -0.05 -0.19
C GLY A 521 9.73 1.03 0.62
N ALA A 522 10.27 2.27 0.71
CA ALA A 522 9.70 3.33 1.55
C ALA A 522 8.24 3.71 1.21
N SER A 523 7.76 3.42 0.00
CA SER A 523 6.36 3.66 -0.41
C SER A 523 5.43 2.50 -0.08
N ALA A 524 5.98 1.37 0.39
CA ALA A 524 5.29 0.10 0.60
C ALA A 524 4.65 -0.46 -0.70
N ASP A 525 4.11 -1.67 -0.64
CA ASP A 525 3.38 -2.30 -1.73
C ASP A 525 2.34 -3.30 -1.18
N ARG A 526 1.70 -4.04 -2.05
CA ARG A 526 0.73 -5.08 -1.74
C ARG A 526 1.17 -6.39 -2.40
N PRO A 527 1.09 -7.55 -1.72
CA PRO A 527 1.49 -8.83 -2.33
C PRO A 527 0.80 -9.11 -3.67
N ALA A 528 -0.52 -8.90 -3.76
CA ALA A 528 -1.26 -9.09 -4.99
C ALA A 528 -0.81 -8.15 -6.12
N ALA A 529 -0.44 -6.91 -5.82
CA ALA A 529 0.06 -5.95 -6.80
C ALA A 529 1.48 -6.27 -7.30
N LEU A 530 2.31 -6.89 -6.46
CA LEU A 530 3.60 -7.44 -6.90
C LEU A 530 3.42 -8.67 -7.79
N ALA A 531 2.44 -9.53 -7.48
CA ALA A 531 2.09 -10.64 -8.34
C ALA A 531 1.55 -10.14 -9.69
N GLU A 532 0.75 -9.07 -9.73
CA GLU A 532 0.29 -8.44 -10.97
C GLU A 532 1.48 -7.96 -11.83
N LEU A 533 2.49 -7.31 -11.23
CA LEU A 533 3.71 -6.93 -11.93
C LEU A 533 4.43 -8.16 -12.50
N MET A 534 4.55 -9.25 -11.73
CA MET A 534 5.14 -10.48 -12.23
C MET A 534 4.31 -11.07 -13.37
N GLY A 535 2.98 -10.98 -13.30
CA GLY A 535 2.07 -11.36 -14.37
C GLY A 535 2.30 -10.56 -15.66
N ILE A 536 2.55 -9.24 -15.57
CA ILE A 536 2.92 -8.41 -16.72
C ILE A 536 4.22 -8.93 -17.36
N LEU A 537 5.23 -9.24 -16.54
CA LEU A 537 6.50 -9.79 -17.02
C LEU A 537 6.34 -11.19 -17.62
N SER A 538 5.49 -12.04 -17.05
CA SER A 538 5.22 -13.39 -17.56
C SER A 538 4.36 -13.39 -18.83
N ASN A 539 3.60 -12.32 -19.08
CA ASN A 539 2.81 -12.13 -20.31
C ASN A 539 3.49 -11.20 -21.33
N ASP A 540 4.82 -11.20 -21.38
CA ASP A 540 5.63 -10.46 -22.36
C ASP A 540 5.26 -8.97 -22.46
N GLY A 541 4.95 -8.35 -21.32
CA GLY A 541 4.61 -6.94 -21.19
C GLY A 541 3.13 -6.60 -21.42
N LEU A 542 2.28 -7.60 -21.51
CA LEU A 542 0.83 -7.43 -21.53
C LEU A 542 0.27 -7.47 -20.09
N ARG A 543 -0.45 -6.46 -19.71
CA ARG A 543 -1.23 -6.44 -18.48
C ARG A 543 -2.55 -7.14 -18.71
N MET A 544 -2.63 -8.39 -18.25
CA MET A 544 -3.84 -9.21 -18.33
C MET A 544 -4.73 -9.01 -17.11
N PRO A 545 -6.07 -9.12 -17.25
CA PRO A 545 -6.95 -9.09 -16.09
C PRO A 545 -6.71 -10.28 -15.16
N THR A 546 -6.71 -10.02 -13.86
CA THR A 546 -6.68 -11.06 -12.82
C THR A 546 -8.09 -11.59 -12.60
N VAL A 547 -8.28 -12.91 -12.74
CA VAL A 547 -9.58 -13.57 -12.70
C VAL A 547 -9.66 -14.54 -11.52
N ARG A 548 -10.77 -14.47 -10.77
CA ARG A 548 -11.13 -15.37 -9.67
C ARG A 548 -12.40 -16.17 -9.95
N VAL A 549 -13.20 -15.75 -10.92
CA VAL A 549 -14.48 -16.36 -11.31
C VAL A 549 -14.51 -16.53 -12.82
N ASP A 550 -14.62 -17.76 -13.27
CA ASP A 550 -14.68 -18.12 -14.70
C ASP A 550 -16.11 -18.14 -15.24
N ARG A 551 -17.08 -18.63 -14.44
CA ARG A 551 -18.46 -18.83 -14.87
C ARG A 551 -19.43 -18.39 -13.77
N LEU A 552 -20.54 -17.79 -14.22
CA LEU A 552 -21.72 -17.50 -13.41
C LEU A 552 -22.90 -18.28 -13.98
N HIS A 553 -23.66 -18.95 -13.14
CA HIS A 553 -24.83 -19.70 -13.52
C HIS A 553 -26.00 -19.28 -12.63
N PHE A 554 -26.94 -18.54 -13.21
CA PHE A 554 -28.11 -18.00 -12.52
C PHE A 554 -29.32 -18.87 -12.76
N ALA A 555 -30.21 -18.94 -11.77
CA ALA A 555 -31.57 -19.50 -11.83
C ALA A 555 -31.62 -20.90 -12.46
N ALA A 556 -30.71 -21.79 -12.05
CA ALA A 556 -30.58 -23.13 -12.58
C ALA A 556 -31.90 -23.91 -12.52
N LYS A 557 -32.24 -24.62 -13.60
CA LYS A 557 -33.49 -25.41 -13.73
C LYS A 557 -34.77 -24.57 -13.68
N THR A 558 -34.71 -23.29 -13.98
CA THR A 558 -35.86 -22.41 -14.13
C THR A 558 -35.96 -21.87 -15.55
N PRO A 559 -37.11 -21.29 -15.96
CA PRO A 559 -37.24 -20.63 -17.28
C PRO A 559 -36.31 -19.42 -17.46
N TYR A 560 -35.67 -18.93 -16.37
CA TYR A 560 -34.76 -17.78 -16.36
C TYR A 560 -33.28 -18.19 -16.25
N GLU A 561 -33.00 -19.46 -16.52
CA GLU A 561 -31.63 -19.98 -16.43
C GLU A 561 -30.69 -19.28 -17.40
N VAL A 562 -29.60 -18.72 -16.87
CA VAL A 562 -28.58 -18.04 -17.67
C VAL A 562 -27.19 -18.47 -17.20
N SER A 563 -26.35 -18.87 -18.16
CA SER A 563 -24.95 -19.19 -17.90
C SER A 563 -24.05 -18.20 -18.61
N LEU A 564 -23.21 -17.48 -17.85
CA LEU A 564 -22.25 -16.52 -18.35
C LEU A 564 -20.85 -17.07 -18.17
N CYS A 565 -20.06 -17.07 -19.22
CA CYS A 565 -18.65 -17.42 -19.20
C CYS A 565 -17.80 -16.19 -19.51
N ARG A 566 -16.67 -16.05 -18.81
CA ARG A 566 -15.73 -14.98 -19.09
C ARG A 566 -15.05 -15.19 -20.44
N ALA A 567 -15.11 -14.19 -21.30
CA ALA A 567 -14.35 -14.18 -22.55
C ALA A 567 -12.88 -13.84 -22.28
N PRO A 568 -11.92 -14.38 -23.06
CA PRO A 568 -10.54 -13.93 -23.06
C PRO A 568 -10.46 -12.43 -23.36
N ALA A 569 -9.53 -11.72 -22.72
CA ALA A 569 -9.22 -10.32 -22.99
C ALA A 569 -7.94 -10.20 -23.81
N GLU A 570 -7.82 -9.15 -24.62
CA GLU A 570 -6.59 -8.87 -25.37
C GLU A 570 -5.43 -8.42 -24.49
N GLY A 571 -5.73 -7.85 -23.31
CA GLY A 571 -4.75 -7.25 -22.42
C GLY A 571 -4.31 -5.86 -22.87
N GLU A 572 -3.69 -5.12 -21.97
CA GLU A 572 -3.08 -3.82 -22.23
C GLU A 572 -1.57 -3.98 -22.39
N ARG A 573 -0.99 -3.56 -23.52
CA ARG A 573 0.46 -3.54 -23.67
C ARG A 573 1.05 -2.37 -22.89
N VAL A 574 1.75 -2.69 -21.81
CA VAL A 574 2.37 -1.71 -20.92
C VAL A 574 3.90 -1.68 -21.03
N LEU A 575 4.51 -2.74 -21.59
CA LEU A 575 5.95 -2.85 -21.84
C LEU A 575 6.21 -3.43 -23.22
N PRO A 576 7.27 -3.02 -23.93
CA PRO A 576 7.78 -3.76 -25.08
C PRO A 576 8.29 -5.14 -24.62
N PRO A 577 8.18 -6.20 -25.43
CA PRO A 577 8.47 -7.58 -25.03
C PRO A 577 9.94 -7.83 -24.63
N GLU A 578 10.87 -7.03 -25.11
CA GLU A 578 12.30 -7.14 -24.80
C GLU A 578 12.59 -6.84 -23.32
N ILE A 579 11.79 -5.95 -22.68
CA ILE A 579 11.95 -5.65 -21.25
C ILE A 579 11.63 -6.87 -20.38
N PRO A 580 10.45 -7.52 -20.48
CA PRO A 580 10.17 -8.74 -19.76
C PRO A 580 11.19 -9.85 -19.98
N GLN A 581 11.63 -10.07 -21.20
CA GLN A 581 12.63 -11.10 -21.54
C GLN A 581 13.93 -10.87 -20.76
N LEU A 582 14.47 -9.65 -20.81
CA LEU A 582 15.67 -9.30 -20.04
C LEU A 582 15.44 -9.41 -18.53
N VAL A 583 14.33 -8.89 -18.02
CA VAL A 583 14.04 -8.90 -16.58
C VAL A 583 13.90 -10.34 -16.06
N LYS A 584 13.22 -11.24 -16.78
CA LYS A 584 13.11 -12.66 -16.40
C LYS A 584 14.48 -13.32 -16.33
N THR A 585 15.37 -13.06 -17.28
CA THR A 585 16.76 -13.58 -17.28
C THR A 585 17.49 -13.11 -16.03
N VAL A 586 17.46 -11.83 -15.70
CA VAL A 586 18.13 -11.30 -14.50
C VAL A 586 17.49 -11.79 -13.20
N LEU A 587 16.17 -12.00 -13.17
CA LEU A 587 15.50 -12.61 -12.02
C LEU A 587 15.87 -14.10 -11.82
N ALA A 588 16.19 -14.84 -12.86
CA ALA A 588 16.75 -16.18 -12.74
C ALA A 588 18.15 -16.14 -12.08
N GLU A 589 19.00 -15.17 -12.45
CA GLU A 589 20.32 -14.99 -11.82
C GLU A 589 20.23 -14.69 -10.31
N VAL A 590 19.14 -14.06 -9.83
CA VAL A 590 18.88 -13.86 -8.39
C VAL A 590 18.66 -15.20 -7.68
N VAL A 591 18.09 -16.20 -8.37
CA VAL A 591 17.90 -17.56 -7.86
C VAL A 591 19.19 -18.36 -7.99
N ASP A 592 19.89 -18.30 -9.11
CA ASP A 592 21.06 -19.13 -9.36
C ASP A 592 22.24 -18.80 -8.43
N GLY A 593 22.50 -17.54 -8.16
CA GLY A 593 23.64 -17.12 -7.37
C GLY A 593 23.45 -15.86 -6.53
N GLY A 594 22.20 -15.40 -6.39
CA GLY A 594 21.86 -14.19 -5.65
C GLY A 594 21.15 -14.45 -4.32
N THR A 595 20.30 -13.50 -3.95
CA THR A 595 19.59 -13.50 -2.65
C THR A 595 18.52 -14.58 -2.51
N ALA A 596 18.08 -15.22 -3.60
CA ALA A 596 17.12 -16.32 -3.61
C ALA A 596 17.74 -17.71 -3.86
N LYS A 597 19.04 -17.86 -3.73
CA LYS A 597 19.81 -19.10 -3.96
C LYS A 597 19.21 -20.35 -3.31
N ARG A 598 18.45 -20.22 -2.21
CA ARG A 598 17.81 -21.35 -1.51
C ARG A 598 16.80 -22.09 -2.36
N VAL A 599 16.21 -21.43 -3.36
CA VAL A 599 15.20 -22.00 -4.27
C VAL A 599 15.84 -22.64 -5.49
N ALA A 600 17.15 -22.42 -5.73
CA ALA A 600 17.86 -23.03 -6.85
C ALA A 600 17.70 -24.56 -6.84
N ASN A 601 17.41 -25.15 -8.01
CA ASN A 601 17.22 -26.59 -8.21
C ASN A 601 16.17 -27.26 -7.30
N THR A 602 15.24 -26.47 -6.74
CA THR A 602 14.18 -27.00 -5.86
C THR A 602 13.03 -27.59 -6.67
N PHE A 603 12.72 -27.01 -7.81
CA PHE A 603 11.65 -27.43 -8.71
C PHE A 603 12.28 -28.23 -9.84
N VAL A 604 11.86 -29.48 -9.95
CA VAL A 604 12.39 -30.44 -10.94
C VAL A 604 11.22 -31.05 -11.70
N LEU A 605 11.29 -31.02 -13.01
CA LEU A 605 10.28 -31.62 -13.88
C LEU A 605 10.33 -33.17 -13.81
N PRO A 606 9.28 -33.88 -14.25
CA PRO A 606 9.24 -35.35 -14.22
C PRO A 606 10.37 -36.02 -15.01
N ASP A 607 10.93 -35.34 -16.00
CA ASP A 607 12.09 -35.82 -16.79
C ASP A 607 13.45 -35.55 -16.11
N GLY A 608 13.44 -34.96 -14.92
CA GLY A 608 14.66 -34.62 -14.16
C GLY A 608 15.27 -33.28 -14.51
N ALA A 609 14.72 -32.52 -15.49
CA ALA A 609 15.19 -31.21 -15.85
C ALA A 609 14.81 -30.17 -14.77
N PRO A 610 15.70 -29.20 -14.44
CA PRO A 610 15.36 -28.12 -13.54
C PRO A 610 14.32 -27.20 -14.18
N LEU A 611 13.23 -26.88 -13.45
CA LEU A 611 12.26 -25.88 -13.86
C LEU A 611 12.88 -24.48 -13.74
N PRO A 612 12.81 -23.62 -14.77
CA PRO A 612 13.23 -22.23 -14.64
C PRO A 612 12.46 -21.48 -13.54
N VAL A 613 13.19 -20.94 -12.58
CA VAL A 613 12.64 -20.17 -11.47
C VAL A 613 13.39 -18.85 -11.38
N GLY A 614 12.67 -17.75 -11.29
CA GLY A 614 13.25 -16.45 -11.03
C GLY A 614 12.41 -15.62 -10.09
N GLY A 615 12.99 -14.60 -9.49
CA GLY A 615 12.22 -13.76 -8.59
C GLY A 615 13.04 -12.71 -7.86
N LYS A 616 12.35 -11.88 -7.09
CA LYS A 616 12.97 -10.82 -6.28
C LYS A 616 12.58 -10.94 -4.81
N THR A 617 13.60 -10.96 -3.96
CA THR A 617 13.49 -10.96 -2.51
C THR A 617 13.33 -9.53 -1.96
N GLY A 618 12.67 -9.40 -0.81
CA GLY A 618 12.59 -8.15 -0.07
C GLY A 618 12.47 -8.38 1.42
N THR A 619 13.16 -7.56 2.21
CA THR A 619 13.06 -7.54 3.67
C THR A 619 12.62 -6.15 4.10
N GLY A 620 11.48 -6.05 4.77
CA GLY A 620 10.94 -4.82 5.35
C GLY A 620 11.14 -4.79 6.86
N ASP A 621 11.63 -3.67 7.35
CA ASP A 621 11.77 -3.38 8.78
C ASP A 621 11.23 -1.96 9.03
N ASN A 622 9.91 -1.87 9.11
CA ASN A 622 9.23 -0.60 9.25
C ASN A 622 9.36 -0.07 10.67
N ARG A 623 10.05 1.07 10.81
CA ARG A 623 10.33 1.72 12.10
C ARG A 623 9.99 3.20 12.05
N PHE A 624 9.34 3.67 13.06
CA PHE A 624 9.13 5.09 13.27
C PHE A 624 10.26 5.64 14.15
N LYS A 625 11.10 6.49 13.58
CA LYS A 625 12.24 7.12 14.28
C LYS A 625 11.97 8.61 14.49
N THR A 626 12.17 9.07 15.71
CA THR A 626 12.08 10.50 16.05
C THR A 626 13.48 11.02 16.35
N PHE A 627 13.85 12.13 15.72
CA PHE A 627 15.16 12.74 15.87
C PHE A 627 15.07 14.10 16.58
N SER A 628 16.09 14.44 17.35
CA SER A 628 16.28 15.78 17.93
C SER A 628 16.60 16.81 16.84
N ARG A 629 16.51 18.10 17.19
CA ARG A 629 16.97 19.19 16.28
C ARG A 629 18.44 19.08 15.88
N GLY A 630 19.26 18.44 16.68
CA GLY A 630 20.69 18.18 16.43
C GLY A 630 20.96 16.87 15.69
N GLY A 631 19.94 16.15 15.22
CA GLY A 631 20.08 14.90 14.47
C GLY A 631 20.26 13.63 15.30
N GLY A 632 20.27 13.74 16.66
CA GLY A 632 20.34 12.58 17.55
C GLY A 632 19.00 11.82 17.60
N LEU A 633 19.04 10.49 17.59
CA LEU A 633 17.85 9.63 17.72
C LEU A 633 17.25 9.81 19.14
N ILE A 634 15.99 10.27 19.23
CA ILE A 634 15.24 10.42 20.49
C ILE A 634 14.49 9.12 20.82
N SER A 635 13.77 8.58 19.86
CA SER A 635 12.97 7.36 20.04
C SER A 635 12.85 6.57 18.76
N GLU A 636 12.70 5.26 18.90
CA GLU A 636 12.45 4.33 17.83
C GLU A 636 11.33 3.39 18.23
N ARG A 637 10.33 3.24 17.36
CA ARG A 637 9.23 2.30 17.54
C ARG A 637 9.11 1.42 16.29
N VAL A 638 9.21 0.12 16.50
CA VAL A 638 8.97 -0.86 15.44
C VAL A 638 7.48 -0.89 15.11
N VAL A 639 7.14 -0.85 13.84
CA VAL A 639 5.77 -0.87 13.32
C VAL A 639 5.42 -2.24 12.76
N SER A 640 6.34 -2.84 12.01
CA SER A 640 6.17 -4.19 11.45
C SER A 640 7.49 -4.74 10.94
N ARG A 641 7.54 -6.06 10.76
CA ARG A 641 8.62 -6.75 10.08
C ARG A 641 8.06 -7.65 9.00
N SER A 642 8.71 -7.69 7.84
CA SER A 642 8.29 -8.52 6.72
C SER A 642 9.48 -9.15 5.98
N GLY A 643 9.24 -10.32 5.43
CA GLY A 643 10.02 -10.91 4.36
C GLY A 643 9.09 -11.15 3.18
N ALA A 644 9.57 -10.96 1.96
CA ALA A 644 8.78 -11.18 0.75
C ALA A 644 9.65 -11.83 -0.34
N PHE A 645 8.99 -12.63 -1.16
CA PHE A 645 9.56 -13.16 -2.40
C PHE A 645 8.47 -13.16 -3.47
N VAL A 646 8.66 -12.38 -4.53
CA VAL A 646 7.85 -12.43 -5.75
C VAL A 646 8.57 -13.27 -6.77
N PHE A 647 7.89 -14.24 -7.39
CA PHE A 647 8.52 -15.28 -8.20
C PHE A 647 7.70 -15.68 -9.43
N TYR A 648 8.38 -16.30 -10.39
CA TYR A 648 7.75 -17.08 -11.46
C TYR A 648 8.30 -18.52 -11.44
N LEU A 649 7.50 -19.48 -11.94
CA LEU A 649 7.85 -20.89 -12.13
C LEU A 649 7.55 -21.26 -13.59
N GLY A 650 8.59 -21.50 -14.37
CA GLY A 650 8.49 -21.66 -15.82
C GLY A 650 7.86 -20.44 -16.49
N ASP A 651 7.13 -20.67 -17.57
CA ASP A 651 6.43 -19.61 -18.31
C ASP A 651 4.95 -19.49 -17.94
N ARG A 652 4.47 -20.32 -17.03
CA ARG A 652 3.03 -20.47 -16.75
C ARG A 652 2.61 -19.94 -15.38
N TYR A 653 3.40 -20.13 -14.33
CA TYR A 653 2.99 -19.79 -12.98
C TYR A 653 3.82 -18.66 -12.38
N PHE A 654 3.18 -17.85 -11.58
CA PHE A 654 3.85 -16.77 -10.83
C PHE A 654 3.08 -16.47 -9.54
N GLY A 655 3.74 -15.81 -8.59
CA GLY A 655 3.10 -15.52 -7.32
C GLY A 655 3.96 -14.80 -6.31
N THR A 656 3.50 -14.79 -5.07
CA THR A 656 4.22 -14.19 -3.93
C THR A 656 4.18 -15.08 -2.70
N VAL A 657 5.27 -15.02 -1.93
CA VAL A 657 5.34 -15.53 -0.55
C VAL A 657 5.68 -14.36 0.35
N VAL A 658 4.94 -14.19 1.45
CA VAL A 658 5.21 -13.17 2.46
C VAL A 658 5.22 -13.80 3.84
N ALA A 659 6.17 -13.38 4.68
CA ALA A 659 6.20 -13.59 6.11
C ALA A 659 6.07 -12.23 6.80
N TYR A 660 5.15 -12.10 7.76
CA TYR A 660 4.80 -10.81 8.33
C TYR A 660 4.53 -10.89 9.83
N VAL A 661 5.01 -9.90 10.56
CA VAL A 661 4.68 -9.66 11.96
C VAL A 661 4.29 -8.20 12.14
N ALA A 662 3.09 -7.96 12.68
CA ALA A 662 2.52 -6.64 12.87
C ALA A 662 2.81 -6.06 14.25
N GLY A 663 2.79 -4.74 14.33
CA GLY A 663 2.76 -3.99 15.58
C GLY A 663 4.05 -4.08 16.41
N PRO A 664 4.00 -3.67 17.68
CA PRO A 664 5.16 -3.64 18.57
C PRO A 664 5.82 -5.01 18.80
N GLU A 665 5.06 -6.09 18.67
CA GLU A 665 5.57 -7.47 18.77
C GLU A 665 6.67 -7.75 17.73
N ALA A 666 6.64 -7.07 16.57
CA ALA A 666 7.66 -7.20 15.55
C ALA A 666 9.09 -6.91 16.04
N ALA A 667 9.23 -6.13 17.14
CA ALA A 667 10.52 -5.87 17.77
C ALA A 667 11.19 -7.14 18.36
N LYS A 668 10.40 -8.14 18.70
CA LYS A 668 10.88 -9.41 19.23
C LYS A 668 11.40 -10.36 18.14
N TYR A 669 11.12 -10.06 16.87
CA TYR A 669 11.42 -10.92 15.73
C TYR A 669 12.65 -10.43 14.96
N LYS A 670 13.45 -11.39 14.48
CA LYS A 670 14.53 -11.13 13.55
C LYS A 670 14.52 -12.21 12.46
N PHE A 671 14.21 -11.83 11.25
CA PHE A 671 14.24 -12.67 10.05
C PHE A 671 14.43 -11.80 8.81
N THR A 672 14.79 -12.44 7.70
CA THR A 672 14.94 -11.80 6.40
C THR A 672 14.03 -12.46 5.35
N SER A 673 14.12 -12.01 4.09
CA SER A 673 13.47 -12.66 2.96
C SER A 673 13.97 -14.10 2.68
N ALA A 674 15.08 -14.52 3.29
CA ALA A 674 15.51 -15.92 3.26
C ALA A 674 14.43 -16.86 3.83
N LEU A 675 13.67 -16.39 4.84
CA LEU A 675 12.54 -17.12 5.39
C LEU A 675 11.47 -17.42 4.32
N THR A 676 11.12 -16.46 3.48
CA THR A 676 10.10 -16.65 2.43
C THR A 676 10.58 -17.54 1.29
N THR A 677 11.85 -17.48 0.92
CA THR A 677 12.42 -18.42 -0.05
C THR A 677 12.44 -19.85 0.50
N GLN A 678 12.70 -20.02 1.80
CA GLN A 678 12.60 -21.34 2.44
C GLN A 678 11.16 -21.84 2.50
N VAL A 679 10.18 -20.97 2.79
CA VAL A 679 8.75 -21.35 2.73
C VAL A 679 8.39 -21.85 1.32
N LEU A 680 8.80 -21.15 0.25
CA LEU A 680 8.56 -21.63 -1.12
C LEU A 680 9.21 -23.00 -1.37
N LYS A 681 10.43 -23.22 -0.88
CA LYS A 681 11.11 -24.51 -0.96
C LYS A 681 10.32 -25.63 -0.25
N VAL A 682 9.76 -25.34 0.92
CA VAL A 682 8.92 -26.29 1.67
C VAL A 682 7.62 -26.61 0.92
N LEU A 683 7.04 -25.61 0.25
CA LEU A 683 5.82 -25.79 -0.55
C LEU A 683 6.07 -26.52 -1.88
N ALA A 684 7.30 -26.59 -2.37
CA ALA A 684 7.63 -27.15 -3.70
C ALA A 684 7.08 -28.57 -3.94
N PRO A 685 7.17 -29.55 -3.03
CA PRO A 685 6.60 -30.88 -3.25
C PRO A 685 5.06 -30.84 -3.43
N THR A 686 4.39 -29.97 -2.69
CA THR A 686 2.94 -29.77 -2.81
C THR A 686 2.61 -29.12 -4.15
N LEU A 687 3.33 -28.07 -4.54
CA LEU A 687 3.13 -27.39 -5.82
C LEU A 687 3.37 -28.36 -6.99
N MET A 688 4.49 -29.08 -7.01
CA MET A 688 4.84 -30.00 -8.08
C MET A 688 3.85 -31.17 -8.24
N ARG A 689 3.15 -31.56 -7.17
CA ARG A 689 2.12 -32.61 -7.21
C ARG A 689 0.85 -32.17 -7.93
N HIS A 690 0.48 -30.88 -7.77
CA HIS A 690 -0.77 -30.33 -8.28
C HIS A 690 -0.61 -29.58 -9.61
N LEU A 691 0.55 -28.96 -9.85
CA LEU A 691 0.77 -28.18 -11.05
C LEU A 691 1.11 -29.08 -12.23
N GLY A 692 0.44 -28.79 -13.36
CA GLY A 692 0.65 -29.51 -14.61
C GLY A 692 1.75 -28.87 -15.47
N LYS A 693 1.45 -28.61 -16.75
CA LYS A 693 2.38 -28.03 -17.72
C LYS A 693 2.92 -26.67 -17.29
N PHE A 694 4.21 -26.43 -17.49
CA PHE A 694 4.90 -25.20 -17.08
C PHE A 694 5.29 -24.30 -18.25
N ASP A 695 5.20 -24.80 -19.48
CA ASP A 695 5.73 -24.21 -20.73
C ASP A 695 4.71 -23.43 -21.56
N ALA A 696 3.43 -23.55 -21.27
CA ALA A 696 2.38 -22.93 -22.05
C ALA A 696 1.28 -22.30 -21.18
N ALA A 697 0.64 -21.26 -21.70
CA ALA A 697 -0.55 -20.71 -21.08
C ALA A 697 -1.69 -21.74 -21.06
N ALA A 698 -2.45 -21.77 -19.96
CA ALA A 698 -3.62 -22.63 -19.85
C ALA A 698 -4.72 -22.22 -20.83
N ALA A 699 -5.44 -23.20 -21.37
CA ALA A 699 -6.67 -22.94 -22.12
C ALA A 699 -7.76 -22.39 -21.18
N VAL A 700 -8.61 -21.48 -21.68
CA VAL A 700 -9.76 -20.97 -20.90
C VAL A 700 -10.87 -22.01 -20.96
N PRO A 701 -11.36 -22.54 -19.81
CA PRO A 701 -12.35 -23.62 -19.80
C PRO A 701 -13.64 -23.33 -20.58
N CYS A 702 -14.03 -22.06 -20.68
CA CYS A 702 -15.24 -21.65 -21.40
C CYS A 702 -15.09 -21.53 -22.91
N ALA A 703 -13.87 -21.49 -23.47
CA ALA A 703 -13.65 -21.43 -24.91
C ALA A 703 -14.04 -22.75 -25.59
N GLN A 704 -13.90 -23.89 -24.92
CA GLN A 704 -14.26 -25.22 -25.43
C GLN A 704 -15.78 -25.45 -25.43
N ALA A 705 -16.57 -24.81 -24.56
CA ALA A 705 -18.01 -24.97 -24.52
C ALA A 705 -18.75 -24.29 -25.70
N ARG A 706 -18.17 -23.24 -26.29
CA ARG A 706 -18.75 -22.60 -27.50
C ARG A 706 -18.59 -23.42 -28.78
N ALA A 707 -17.57 -24.28 -28.84
CA ALA A 707 -17.35 -25.12 -30.03
C ALA A 707 -18.34 -26.30 -30.13
N THR A 708 -19.01 -26.67 -29.02
CA THR A 708 -19.94 -27.80 -28.96
C THR A 708 -21.43 -27.39 -28.97
N SER A 709 -21.74 -26.10 -28.99
CA SER A 709 -23.13 -25.59 -28.94
C SER A 709 -23.54 -24.74 -30.14
N GLN A 710 -23.07 -25.05 -31.35
CA GLN A 710 -23.81 -24.64 -32.56
C GLN A 710 -24.86 -25.70 -32.82
N PRO A 711 -26.16 -25.45 -32.59
CA PRO A 711 -27.20 -26.26 -33.22
C PRO A 711 -27.13 -25.95 -34.73
N GLY A 712 -27.05 -27.00 -35.53
CA GLY A 712 -27.24 -26.84 -36.96
C GLY A 712 -28.57 -26.15 -37.23
N LEU A 713 -28.51 -25.02 -37.88
CA LEU A 713 -29.66 -24.42 -38.55
C LEU A 713 -29.79 -25.16 -39.88
N ASP A 714 -30.67 -26.12 -39.89
CA ASP A 714 -31.37 -26.56 -41.12
C ASP A 714 -32.75 -25.89 -41.14
#